data_a682c226b3b2091b1961c718fb855114
#
_entry.id   a682c226b3b2091b1961c718fb855114
#
_cell.length_a   1.000
_cell.length_b   1.000
_cell.length_c   1.000
_cell.angle_alpha   90.00
_cell.angle_beta   90.00
_cell.angle_gamma   90.00
#
_symmetry.space_group_name_H-M   'P 1'
#
loop_
_entity.id
_entity.type
_entity.pdbx_description
1 polymer ?
#
loop_
_entity_poly.entity_id
_entity_poly.type
_entity_poly.pdbx_seq_one_letter_code
_entity_poly.pdbx_strand_id
1 'polypeptide(L)'
;MNKLYLKLAWSNLKNSRQFYLPYVIAGMLSAMMFYTMCAIQGNEGLSKMRGGASVQMVLFFGVIVVGVFVSIFLFYTNSFIMKRRKKELGIYNILGMEKIHIAKIMAWETVFSFLIAVGGGLILGIVFQKLLTMFLYRLTGLDAAIPFYISGWGCLHTAELFGAIYVCILLYNLMQIRLSNPVELLHSGSTGEREPKTKILQAVLGVVCIAAGYYMAITVDNPVKAITLFFVAVMLVIIGTYWLFNAGSIAFLKLLRKNKRYYYQTRHFTTVSGMIYRMKQNAVGLANICILSTMVLVVISMTVCMCAGLEDELKTQYPAELEVLFYDPDGQQDSGTFDRMTDEIENVIKENGRVITGRQKGIYAGAAVMLSGNKVIALDRSNMDFSNMYMLEVMTKQGFEEYMQESIPDISDGSVAIMADPVYELESIVIGDDEYPVEQTMKIPGKDAMTELVGGTVIVIVKDETALEKMRQQLSDMETAAYGEDRKVDLTYMMNFDMSGSVEEKIACANAVREHLNEWQNDETNPQIMRLEYNVVSRAEGRIDYESSNGGLFFLGLFLGSMFLMITVLIIYYKQISEGYEDKERFAIMEKVGMSNAEVKASIRSQVRTVFFLPLVTAACHLAAAYPMLKKMLALVALYNGTLFAWCLAGTVLVFGLIYLAVFAVTSRSYYKIVGNQV
;
A
#
# COMPACT_ATOMS: atom_id res chain seq x y z
N MET A 1 -26.28 -45.57 -10.59
CA MET A 1 -25.70 -44.49 -11.41
C MET A 1 -24.89 -43.48 -10.60
N ASN A 2 -25.35 -42.97 -9.43
CA ASN A 2 -24.57 -41.97 -8.67
C ASN A 2 -23.17 -42.44 -8.20
N LYS A 3 -23.00 -43.72 -7.84
CA LYS A 3 -21.66 -44.28 -7.50
C LYS A 3 -20.66 -44.23 -8.67
N LEU A 4 -21.14 -44.32 -9.92
CA LEU A 4 -20.31 -44.26 -11.12
C LEU A 4 -19.77 -42.83 -11.33
N TYR A 5 -20.63 -41.81 -11.22
CA TYR A 5 -20.20 -40.42 -11.38
C TYR A 5 -19.16 -40.01 -10.33
N LEU A 6 -19.36 -40.46 -9.07
CA LEU A 6 -18.43 -40.23 -7.97
C LEU A 6 -17.07 -40.89 -8.23
N LYS A 7 -17.04 -42.15 -8.73
CA LYS A 7 -15.80 -42.86 -9.06
C LYS A 7 -15.09 -42.21 -10.26
N LEU A 8 -15.85 -41.77 -11.26
CA LEU A 8 -15.28 -41.06 -12.41
C LEU A 8 -14.69 -39.72 -12.03
N ALA A 9 -15.40 -38.91 -11.20
CA ALA A 9 -14.91 -37.65 -10.71
C ALA A 9 -13.58 -37.81 -9.92
N TRP A 10 -13.51 -38.79 -9.02
CA TRP A 10 -12.28 -39.07 -8.25
C TRP A 10 -11.13 -39.55 -9.16
N SER A 11 -11.44 -40.42 -10.10
CA SER A 11 -10.45 -40.92 -11.10
C SER A 11 -9.89 -39.78 -11.96
N ASN A 12 -10.75 -38.85 -12.38
CA ASN A 12 -10.36 -37.69 -13.16
C ASN A 12 -9.41 -36.76 -12.37
N LEU A 13 -9.72 -36.47 -11.10
CA LEU A 13 -8.85 -35.69 -10.21
C LEU A 13 -7.46 -36.36 -10.05
N LYS A 14 -7.44 -37.70 -9.90
CA LYS A 14 -6.21 -38.46 -9.73
C LYS A 14 -5.39 -38.55 -11.02
N ASN A 15 -6.03 -38.76 -12.15
CA ASN A 15 -5.34 -38.91 -13.45
C ASN A 15 -4.81 -37.57 -13.98
N SER A 16 -5.58 -36.50 -13.77
CA SER A 16 -5.19 -35.12 -14.16
C SER A 16 -4.50 -34.33 -13.05
N ARG A 17 -3.81 -35.02 -12.12
CA ARG A 17 -3.17 -34.42 -10.94
C ARG A 17 -2.17 -33.30 -11.26
N GLN A 18 -1.53 -33.30 -12.42
CA GLN A 18 -0.62 -32.23 -12.84
C GLN A 18 -1.29 -30.86 -12.90
N PHE A 19 -2.63 -30.82 -13.13
CA PHE A 19 -3.41 -29.59 -13.19
C PHE A 19 -4.22 -29.36 -11.92
N TYR A 20 -4.85 -30.43 -11.39
CA TYR A 20 -5.69 -30.32 -10.19
C TYR A 20 -4.92 -30.14 -8.89
N LEU A 21 -3.75 -30.79 -8.74
CA LEU A 21 -2.99 -30.71 -7.50
C LEU A 21 -2.55 -29.27 -7.17
N PRO A 22 -1.94 -28.50 -8.11
CA PRO A 22 -1.61 -27.11 -7.82
C PRO A 22 -2.86 -26.24 -7.57
N TYR A 23 -4.00 -26.51 -8.20
CA TYR A 23 -5.25 -25.82 -7.95
C TYR A 23 -5.78 -26.04 -6.54
N VAL A 24 -5.81 -27.30 -6.11
CA VAL A 24 -6.25 -27.65 -4.76
C VAL A 24 -5.30 -27.09 -3.70
N ILE A 25 -3.97 -27.20 -3.90
CA ILE A 25 -2.98 -26.59 -2.99
C ILE A 25 -3.18 -25.09 -2.90
N ALA A 26 -3.39 -24.42 -4.02
CA ALA A 26 -3.68 -23.00 -4.05
C ALA A 26 -4.96 -22.65 -3.28
N GLY A 27 -6.02 -23.43 -3.48
CA GLY A 27 -7.26 -23.30 -2.72
C GLY A 27 -7.05 -23.52 -1.23
N MET A 28 -6.25 -24.54 -0.82
CA MET A 28 -5.90 -24.79 0.57
C MET A 28 -5.13 -23.63 1.20
N LEU A 29 -4.10 -23.12 0.52
CA LEU A 29 -3.31 -22.00 1.01
C LEU A 29 -4.15 -20.71 1.09
N SER A 30 -5.01 -20.46 0.10
CA SER A 30 -5.93 -19.33 0.12
C SER A 30 -6.94 -19.44 1.26
N ALA A 31 -7.50 -20.62 1.53
CA ALA A 31 -8.40 -20.85 2.63
C ALA A 31 -7.70 -20.74 4.00
N MET A 32 -6.45 -21.24 4.11
CA MET A 32 -5.60 -21.05 5.28
C MET A 32 -5.40 -19.56 5.57
N MET A 33 -5.03 -18.78 4.55
CA MET A 33 -4.77 -17.35 4.69
C MET A 33 -6.05 -16.60 5.09
N PHE A 34 -7.15 -16.86 4.42
CA PHE A 34 -8.42 -16.20 4.74
C PHE A 34 -8.90 -16.52 6.15
N TYR A 35 -8.86 -17.81 6.53
CA TYR A 35 -9.19 -18.25 7.91
C TYR A 35 -8.33 -17.53 8.94
N THR A 36 -7.01 -17.50 8.72
CA THR A 36 -6.08 -16.89 9.68
C THR A 36 -6.34 -15.41 9.86
N MET A 37 -6.62 -14.68 8.78
CA MET A 37 -6.99 -13.25 8.85
C MET A 37 -8.27 -13.04 9.63
N CYS A 38 -9.33 -13.82 9.37
CA CYS A 38 -10.58 -13.77 10.11
C CYS A 38 -10.40 -14.13 11.59
N ALA A 39 -9.57 -15.12 11.88
CA ALA A 39 -9.33 -15.58 13.25
C ALA A 39 -8.56 -14.56 14.08
N ILE A 40 -7.56 -13.89 13.49
CA ILE A 40 -6.77 -12.85 14.17
C ILE A 40 -7.62 -11.59 14.35
N GLN A 41 -8.32 -11.16 13.30
CA GLN A 41 -9.21 -9.98 13.34
C GLN A 41 -10.33 -10.12 14.39
N GLY A 42 -10.93 -11.30 14.53
CA GLY A 42 -11.97 -11.58 15.51
C GLY A 42 -11.47 -11.89 16.93
N ASN A 43 -10.19 -11.64 17.23
CA ASN A 43 -9.63 -11.89 18.57
C ASN A 43 -9.98 -10.74 19.53
N GLU A 44 -10.86 -11.01 20.51
CA GLU A 44 -11.24 -10.04 21.55
C GLU A 44 -10.05 -9.59 22.43
N GLY A 45 -9.01 -10.41 22.56
CA GLY A 45 -7.80 -10.05 23.31
C GLY A 45 -7.06 -8.88 22.65
N LEU A 46 -7.07 -8.82 21.32
CA LEU A 46 -6.43 -7.76 20.56
C LEU A 46 -7.09 -6.39 20.81
N SER A 47 -8.42 -6.32 20.87
CA SER A 47 -9.15 -5.05 21.07
C SER A 47 -8.95 -4.42 22.45
N LYS A 48 -8.54 -5.20 23.45
CA LYS A 48 -8.32 -4.74 24.83
C LYS A 48 -6.90 -4.17 25.05
N MET A 49 -6.02 -4.31 24.06
CA MET A 49 -4.64 -3.85 24.14
C MET A 49 -4.53 -2.43 23.59
N ARG A 50 -3.59 -1.65 24.14
CA ARG A 50 -3.28 -0.32 23.58
C ARG A 50 -2.85 -0.46 22.11
N GLY A 51 -3.41 0.34 21.22
CA GLY A 51 -3.19 0.23 19.77
C GLY A 51 -3.89 -0.97 19.09
N GLY A 52 -4.45 -1.91 19.83
CA GLY A 52 -5.09 -3.11 19.28
C GLY A 52 -6.31 -2.82 18.39
N ALA A 53 -7.06 -1.76 18.67
CA ALA A 53 -8.19 -1.33 17.86
C ALA A 53 -7.75 -0.91 16.45
N SER A 54 -6.64 -0.18 16.33
CA SER A 54 -6.06 0.21 15.04
C SER A 54 -5.63 -1.00 14.23
N VAL A 55 -4.97 -1.97 14.87
CA VAL A 55 -4.59 -3.23 14.23
C VAL A 55 -5.82 -4.01 13.74
N GLN A 56 -6.89 -4.10 14.56
CA GLN A 56 -8.13 -4.77 14.16
C GLN A 56 -8.79 -4.11 12.95
N MET A 57 -8.79 -2.78 12.88
CA MET A 57 -9.32 -2.03 11.74
C MET A 57 -8.53 -2.34 10.45
N VAL A 58 -7.21 -2.35 10.52
CA VAL A 58 -6.33 -2.72 9.39
C VAL A 58 -6.61 -4.16 8.94
N LEU A 59 -6.71 -5.10 9.89
CA LEU A 59 -7.00 -6.50 9.57
C LEU A 59 -8.41 -6.70 8.99
N PHE A 60 -9.39 -5.91 9.39
CA PHE A 60 -10.74 -5.94 8.81
C PHE A 60 -10.72 -5.60 7.31
N PHE A 61 -10.03 -4.53 6.92
CA PHE A 61 -9.81 -4.22 5.51
C PHE A 61 -9.02 -5.33 4.81
N GLY A 62 -8.04 -5.92 5.51
CA GLY A 62 -7.29 -7.07 5.01
C GLY A 62 -8.16 -8.28 4.67
N VAL A 63 -9.14 -8.63 5.51
CA VAL A 63 -10.10 -9.73 5.25
C VAL A 63 -10.88 -9.47 3.96
N ILE A 64 -11.36 -8.25 3.76
CA ILE A 64 -12.11 -7.87 2.54
C ILE A 64 -11.22 -8.02 1.30
N VAL A 65 -10.02 -7.46 1.35
CA VAL A 65 -9.07 -7.49 0.23
C VAL A 65 -8.68 -8.93 -0.11
N VAL A 66 -8.31 -9.74 0.89
CA VAL A 66 -7.99 -11.17 0.70
C VAL A 66 -9.17 -11.91 0.08
N GLY A 67 -10.41 -11.70 0.57
CA GLY A 67 -11.61 -12.33 0.04
C GLY A 67 -11.86 -12.03 -1.44
N VAL A 68 -11.70 -10.77 -1.84
CA VAL A 68 -11.85 -10.35 -3.23
C VAL A 68 -10.78 -11.00 -4.12
N PHE A 69 -9.52 -10.93 -3.71
CA PHE A 69 -8.42 -11.48 -4.51
C PHE A 69 -8.45 -13.00 -4.61
N VAL A 70 -8.79 -13.70 -3.54
CA VAL A 70 -8.99 -15.16 -3.57
C VAL A 70 -10.12 -15.54 -4.53
N SER A 71 -11.22 -14.78 -4.54
CA SER A 71 -12.32 -15.01 -5.48
C SER A 71 -11.86 -14.90 -6.93
N ILE A 72 -11.20 -13.78 -7.28
CA ILE A 72 -10.67 -13.55 -8.64
C ILE A 72 -9.68 -14.66 -9.03
N PHE A 73 -8.80 -15.02 -8.12
CA PHE A 73 -7.76 -16.02 -8.35
C PHE A 73 -8.31 -17.42 -8.60
N LEU A 74 -9.26 -17.89 -7.78
CA LEU A 74 -9.86 -19.21 -7.96
C LEU A 74 -10.67 -19.31 -9.27
N PHE A 75 -11.39 -18.25 -9.64
CA PHE A 75 -12.05 -18.14 -10.94
C PHE A 75 -11.07 -18.21 -12.10
N TYR A 76 -9.97 -17.45 -12.02
CA TYR A 76 -8.94 -17.46 -13.06
C TYR A 76 -8.33 -18.86 -13.23
N THR A 77 -7.95 -19.49 -12.14
CA THR A 77 -7.30 -20.83 -12.16
C THR A 77 -8.27 -21.89 -12.67
N ASN A 78 -9.54 -21.84 -12.25
CA ASN A 78 -10.57 -22.73 -12.76
C ASN A 78 -10.78 -22.57 -14.28
N SER A 79 -10.82 -21.32 -14.77
CA SER A 79 -10.95 -21.04 -16.21
C SER A 79 -9.82 -21.68 -17.02
N PHE A 80 -8.60 -21.71 -16.46
CA PHE A 80 -7.47 -22.38 -17.08
C PHE A 80 -7.64 -23.92 -17.15
N ILE A 81 -8.07 -24.55 -16.05
CA ILE A 81 -8.34 -25.99 -15.99
C ILE A 81 -9.44 -26.35 -17.01
N MET A 82 -10.51 -25.55 -17.08
CA MET A 82 -11.62 -25.78 -18.01
C MET A 82 -11.19 -25.75 -19.47
N LYS A 83 -10.28 -24.85 -19.87
CA LYS A 83 -9.75 -24.84 -21.24
C LYS A 83 -9.11 -26.18 -21.64
N ARG A 84 -8.39 -26.80 -20.73
CA ARG A 84 -7.75 -28.11 -20.95
C ARG A 84 -8.76 -29.24 -21.02
N ARG A 85 -9.73 -29.22 -20.12
CA ARG A 85 -10.73 -30.27 -20.00
C ARG A 85 -11.77 -30.27 -21.11
N LYS A 86 -11.92 -29.17 -21.85
CA LYS A 86 -12.87 -29.10 -22.99
C LYS A 86 -12.70 -30.27 -23.97
N LYS A 87 -11.45 -30.67 -24.26
CA LYS A 87 -11.19 -31.83 -25.14
C LYS A 87 -11.70 -33.13 -24.53
N GLU A 88 -11.43 -33.40 -23.25
CA GLU A 88 -11.89 -34.60 -22.54
C GLU A 88 -13.40 -34.66 -22.44
N LEU A 89 -14.04 -33.52 -22.13
CA LEU A 89 -15.50 -33.40 -22.06
C LEU A 89 -16.17 -33.58 -23.44
N GLY A 90 -15.50 -33.14 -24.52
CA GLY A 90 -15.89 -33.37 -25.89
C GLY A 90 -15.87 -34.86 -26.23
N ILE A 91 -14.84 -35.62 -25.83
CA ILE A 91 -14.73 -37.06 -26.00
C ILE A 91 -15.87 -37.79 -25.30
N TYR A 92 -16.20 -37.43 -24.04
CA TYR A 92 -17.31 -38.03 -23.31
C TYR A 92 -18.65 -37.84 -24.04
N ASN A 93 -18.85 -36.66 -24.63
CA ASN A 93 -20.08 -36.40 -25.40
C ASN A 93 -20.16 -37.24 -26.67
N ILE A 94 -19.05 -37.45 -27.40
CA ILE A 94 -19.00 -38.30 -28.61
C ILE A 94 -19.19 -39.78 -28.24
N LEU A 95 -18.71 -40.21 -27.10
CA LEU A 95 -18.94 -41.57 -26.57
C LEU A 95 -20.40 -41.78 -26.09
N GLY A 96 -21.30 -40.80 -26.30
CA GLY A 96 -22.72 -40.92 -26.02
C GLY A 96 -23.15 -40.42 -24.63
N MET A 97 -22.27 -39.76 -23.87
CA MET A 97 -22.67 -39.15 -22.58
C MET A 97 -23.43 -37.83 -22.83
N GLU A 98 -24.65 -37.75 -22.33
CA GLU A 98 -25.44 -36.52 -22.37
C GLU A 98 -24.79 -35.42 -21.48
N LYS A 99 -25.02 -34.15 -21.84
CA LYS A 99 -24.51 -32.97 -21.08
C LYS A 99 -24.89 -33.03 -19.60
N ILE A 100 -26.03 -33.62 -19.24
CA ILE A 100 -26.47 -33.75 -17.84
C ILE A 100 -25.59 -34.72 -17.03
N HIS A 101 -25.08 -35.77 -17.66
CA HIS A 101 -24.18 -36.73 -17.02
C HIS A 101 -22.79 -36.11 -16.80
N ILE A 102 -22.30 -35.34 -17.78
CA ILE A 102 -21.07 -34.57 -17.69
C ILE A 102 -21.18 -33.52 -16.57
N ALA A 103 -22.31 -32.81 -16.47
CA ALA A 103 -22.60 -31.84 -15.41
C ALA A 103 -22.54 -32.47 -14.00
N LYS A 104 -23.09 -33.68 -13.82
CA LYS A 104 -23.02 -34.42 -12.55
C LYS A 104 -21.59 -34.80 -12.16
N ILE A 105 -20.76 -35.23 -13.13
CA ILE A 105 -19.34 -35.52 -12.88
C ILE A 105 -18.61 -34.25 -12.41
N MET A 106 -18.81 -33.12 -13.10
CA MET A 106 -18.19 -31.84 -12.74
C MET A 106 -18.65 -31.32 -11.40
N ALA A 107 -19.92 -31.50 -11.05
CA ALA A 107 -20.42 -31.14 -9.72
C ALA A 107 -19.68 -31.91 -8.63
N TRP A 108 -19.47 -33.21 -8.79
CA TRP A 108 -18.70 -34.00 -7.82
C TRP A 108 -17.21 -33.62 -7.79
N GLU A 109 -16.59 -33.31 -8.93
CA GLU A 109 -15.21 -32.81 -8.96
C GLU A 109 -15.07 -31.49 -8.22
N THR A 110 -16.03 -30.57 -8.38
CA THR A 110 -16.06 -29.29 -7.66
C THR A 110 -16.25 -29.50 -6.16
N VAL A 111 -17.15 -30.40 -5.76
CA VAL A 111 -17.36 -30.76 -4.34
C VAL A 111 -16.10 -31.34 -3.71
N PHE A 112 -15.44 -32.29 -4.38
CA PHE A 112 -14.18 -32.85 -3.87
C PHE A 112 -13.08 -31.78 -3.75
N SER A 113 -12.94 -30.92 -4.78
CA SER A 113 -11.96 -29.84 -4.76
C SER A 113 -12.24 -28.86 -3.62
N PHE A 114 -13.51 -28.52 -3.38
CA PHE A 114 -13.94 -27.69 -2.26
C PHE A 114 -13.61 -28.33 -0.89
N LEU A 115 -14.00 -29.60 -0.71
CA LEU A 115 -13.78 -30.28 0.58
C LEU A 115 -12.28 -30.40 0.91
N ILE A 116 -11.45 -30.73 -0.07
CA ILE A 116 -10.00 -30.85 0.13
C ILE A 116 -9.38 -29.48 0.36
N ALA A 117 -9.75 -28.48 -0.44
CA ALA A 117 -9.19 -27.13 -0.35
C ALA A 117 -9.58 -26.46 0.97
N VAL A 118 -10.86 -26.45 1.33
CA VAL A 118 -11.33 -25.79 2.55
C VAL A 118 -10.98 -26.61 3.79
N GLY A 119 -11.22 -27.92 3.77
CA GLY A 119 -10.87 -28.79 4.92
C GLY A 119 -9.38 -28.76 5.22
N GLY A 120 -8.53 -28.94 4.19
CA GLY A 120 -7.08 -28.84 4.33
C GLY A 120 -6.62 -27.44 4.72
N GLY A 121 -7.25 -26.40 4.13
CA GLY A 121 -6.94 -24.99 4.44
C GLY A 121 -7.28 -24.63 5.88
N LEU A 122 -8.42 -25.07 6.40
CA LEU A 122 -8.81 -24.86 7.81
C LEU A 122 -7.85 -25.57 8.76
N ILE A 123 -7.46 -26.83 8.48
CA ILE A 123 -6.49 -27.57 9.30
C ILE A 123 -5.16 -26.80 9.33
N LEU A 124 -4.62 -26.42 8.18
CA LEU A 124 -3.40 -25.63 8.11
C LEU A 124 -3.55 -24.28 8.81
N GLY A 125 -4.67 -23.60 8.60
CA GLY A 125 -4.96 -22.30 9.21
C GLY A 125 -4.97 -22.37 10.74
N ILE A 126 -5.64 -23.37 11.31
CA ILE A 126 -5.67 -23.59 12.77
C ILE A 126 -4.26 -23.86 13.32
N VAL A 127 -3.46 -24.67 12.62
CA VAL A 127 -2.08 -24.98 13.03
C VAL A 127 -1.18 -23.77 13.00
N PHE A 128 -1.24 -22.99 11.91
CA PHE A 128 -0.38 -21.81 11.72
C PHE A 128 -0.91 -20.54 12.40
N GLN A 129 -2.19 -20.50 12.82
CA GLN A 129 -2.81 -19.33 13.45
C GLN A 129 -1.99 -18.79 14.61
N LYS A 130 -1.58 -19.65 15.55
CA LYS A 130 -0.79 -19.21 16.71
C LYS A 130 0.54 -18.58 16.32
N LEU A 131 1.24 -19.18 15.36
CA LEU A 131 2.54 -18.69 14.88
C LEU A 131 2.37 -17.32 14.21
N LEU A 132 1.34 -17.14 13.36
CA LEU A 132 1.06 -15.89 12.68
C LEU A 132 0.56 -14.80 13.64
N THR A 133 -0.21 -15.16 14.67
CA THR A 133 -0.60 -14.23 15.73
C THR A 133 0.61 -13.78 16.57
N MET A 134 1.51 -14.71 16.92
CA MET A 134 2.76 -14.36 17.61
C MET A 134 3.64 -13.44 16.76
N PHE A 135 3.70 -13.70 15.46
CA PHE A 135 4.44 -12.84 14.53
C PHE A 135 3.85 -11.44 14.45
N LEU A 136 2.49 -11.33 14.37
CA LEU A 136 1.80 -10.04 14.42
C LEU A 136 2.12 -9.29 15.72
N TYR A 137 1.97 -9.94 16.88
CA TYR A 137 2.22 -9.30 18.18
C TYR A 137 3.66 -8.80 18.30
N ARG A 138 4.62 -9.59 17.80
CA ARG A 138 6.02 -9.15 17.77
C ARG A 138 6.25 -7.94 16.86
N LEU A 139 5.52 -7.83 15.75
CA LEU A 139 5.62 -6.69 14.83
C LEU A 139 4.95 -5.43 15.37
N THR A 140 3.90 -5.60 16.16
CA THR A 140 3.10 -4.49 16.73
C THR A 140 3.56 -4.06 18.11
N GLY A 141 4.62 -4.67 18.66
CA GLY A 141 5.06 -4.39 20.04
C GLY A 141 4.07 -4.79 21.13
N LEU A 142 3.07 -5.63 20.81
CA LEU A 142 2.03 -6.03 21.75
C LEU A 142 2.51 -7.24 22.56
N ASP A 143 2.67 -7.05 23.87
CA ASP A 143 2.99 -8.14 24.81
C ASP A 143 1.75 -8.74 25.43
N ALA A 144 1.34 -9.92 24.95
CA ALA A 144 0.29 -10.69 25.57
C ALA A 144 0.53 -12.19 25.50
N ALA A 145 0.07 -12.89 26.53
CA ALA A 145 -0.04 -14.34 26.50
C ALA A 145 -1.10 -14.75 25.46
N ILE A 146 -0.69 -15.46 24.41
CA ILE A 146 -1.56 -15.90 23.33
C ILE A 146 -2.01 -17.33 23.63
N PRO A 147 -3.24 -17.54 24.15
CA PRO A 147 -3.79 -18.87 24.27
C PRO A 147 -4.04 -19.45 22.87
N PHE A 148 -3.86 -20.76 22.71
CA PHE A 148 -4.32 -21.44 21.50
C PHE A 148 -5.85 -21.51 21.53
N TYR A 149 -6.48 -20.98 20.51
CA TYR A 149 -7.95 -21.06 20.35
C TYR A 149 -8.29 -21.37 18.89
N ILE A 150 -9.44 -21.97 18.67
CA ILE A 150 -10.02 -22.21 17.35
C ILE A 150 -11.14 -21.19 17.15
N SER A 151 -10.98 -20.34 16.13
CA SER A 151 -12.01 -19.36 15.81
C SER A 151 -13.17 -20.01 15.05
N GLY A 152 -14.29 -20.26 15.75
CA GLY A 152 -15.52 -20.73 15.11
C GLY A 152 -16.05 -19.76 14.06
N TRP A 153 -15.94 -18.44 14.33
CA TRP A 153 -16.25 -17.36 13.42
C TRP A 153 -15.39 -17.44 12.14
N GLY A 154 -14.07 -17.60 12.28
CA GLY A 154 -13.16 -17.77 11.15
C GLY A 154 -13.46 -19.00 10.31
N CYS A 155 -13.81 -20.14 10.95
CA CYS A 155 -14.23 -21.36 10.24
C CYS A 155 -15.49 -21.14 9.41
N LEU A 156 -16.50 -20.48 10.01
CA LEU A 156 -17.79 -20.23 9.36
C LEU A 156 -17.62 -19.33 8.13
N HIS A 157 -16.99 -18.17 8.30
CA HIS A 157 -16.79 -17.22 7.17
C HIS A 157 -15.91 -17.78 6.06
N THR A 158 -14.90 -18.60 6.41
CA THR A 158 -14.11 -19.30 5.39
C THR A 158 -14.98 -20.28 4.61
N ALA A 159 -15.80 -21.07 5.29
CA ALA A 159 -16.69 -22.02 4.62
C ALA A 159 -17.75 -21.29 3.75
N GLU A 160 -18.31 -20.19 4.22
CA GLU A 160 -19.29 -19.36 3.49
C GLU A 160 -18.67 -18.76 2.22
N LEU A 161 -17.54 -18.05 2.35
CA LEU A 161 -16.89 -17.40 1.19
C LEU A 161 -16.48 -18.42 0.14
N PHE A 162 -15.74 -19.47 0.56
CA PHE A 162 -15.27 -20.48 -0.38
C PHE A 162 -16.45 -21.30 -0.94
N GLY A 163 -17.47 -21.58 -0.15
CA GLY A 163 -18.71 -22.21 -0.63
C GLY A 163 -19.37 -21.41 -1.73
N ALA A 164 -19.53 -20.10 -1.53
CA ALA A 164 -20.07 -19.19 -2.54
C ALA A 164 -19.19 -19.18 -3.81
N ILE A 165 -17.86 -19.08 -3.66
CA ILE A 165 -16.91 -19.09 -4.78
C ILE A 165 -17.03 -20.39 -5.60
N TYR A 166 -17.00 -21.56 -4.94
CA TYR A 166 -17.07 -22.85 -5.63
C TYR A 166 -18.44 -23.11 -6.28
N VAL A 167 -19.53 -22.62 -5.67
CA VAL A 167 -20.87 -22.65 -6.30
C VAL A 167 -20.89 -21.78 -7.55
N CYS A 168 -20.38 -20.55 -7.49
CA CYS A 168 -20.29 -19.68 -8.66
C CYS A 168 -19.40 -20.28 -9.77
N ILE A 169 -18.27 -20.90 -9.40
CA ILE A 169 -17.38 -21.63 -10.32
C ILE A 169 -18.15 -22.79 -11.00
N LEU A 170 -18.90 -23.57 -10.23
CA LEU A 170 -19.71 -24.66 -10.77
C LEU A 170 -20.74 -24.14 -11.78
N LEU A 171 -21.51 -23.10 -11.41
CA LEU A 171 -22.51 -22.50 -12.30
C LEU A 171 -21.87 -21.97 -13.60
N TYR A 172 -20.72 -21.31 -13.51
CA TYR A 172 -19.97 -20.83 -14.66
C TYR A 172 -19.53 -21.99 -15.58
N ASN A 173 -19.01 -23.06 -15.01
CA ASN A 173 -18.56 -24.23 -15.75
C ASN A 173 -19.75 -24.95 -16.45
N LEU A 174 -20.89 -25.11 -15.75
CA LEU A 174 -22.11 -25.66 -16.30
C LEU A 174 -22.66 -24.83 -17.47
N MET A 175 -22.64 -23.51 -17.34
CA MET A 175 -23.05 -22.61 -18.42
C MET A 175 -22.14 -22.76 -19.66
N GLN A 176 -20.83 -22.88 -19.47
CA GLN A 176 -19.89 -23.11 -20.58
C GLN A 176 -20.18 -24.41 -21.33
N ILE A 177 -20.49 -25.51 -20.65
CA ILE A 177 -20.79 -26.79 -21.28
C ILE A 177 -22.12 -26.71 -22.01
N ARG A 178 -23.14 -26.09 -21.42
CA ARG A 178 -24.46 -25.94 -22.05
C ARG A 178 -24.38 -25.18 -23.38
N LEU A 179 -23.53 -24.15 -23.45
CA LEU A 179 -23.37 -23.29 -24.63
C LEU A 179 -22.42 -23.86 -25.69
N SER A 180 -21.61 -24.87 -25.39
CA SER A 180 -20.60 -25.38 -26.31
C SER A 180 -21.15 -26.50 -27.21
N ASN A 181 -20.72 -26.51 -28.51
CA ASN A 181 -21.00 -27.58 -29.45
C ASN A 181 -19.95 -28.69 -29.31
N PRO A 182 -20.34 -30.00 -29.33
CA PRO A 182 -19.42 -31.11 -29.16
C PRO A 182 -18.29 -31.15 -30.21
N VAL A 183 -18.60 -30.80 -31.44
CA VAL A 183 -17.63 -30.76 -32.55
C VAL A 183 -16.60 -29.63 -32.37
N GLU A 184 -17.03 -28.46 -31.91
CA GLU A 184 -16.12 -27.34 -31.62
C GLU A 184 -15.17 -27.67 -30.43
N LEU A 185 -15.65 -28.44 -29.45
CA LEU A 185 -14.82 -28.86 -28.31
C LEU A 185 -13.64 -29.74 -28.75
N LEU A 186 -13.83 -30.62 -29.76
CA LEU A 186 -12.75 -31.46 -30.28
C LEU A 186 -11.76 -30.71 -31.16
N HIS A 187 -12.28 -29.85 -32.04
CA HIS A 187 -11.48 -29.12 -33.01
C HIS A 187 -10.85 -27.84 -32.45
N SER A 188 -11.12 -27.48 -31.18
CA SER A 188 -10.59 -26.27 -30.54
C SER A 188 -9.06 -26.19 -30.46
N GLY A 189 -8.34 -27.26 -30.82
CA GLY A 189 -6.90 -27.30 -30.89
C GLY A 189 -6.28 -27.62 -32.27
N SER A 190 -7.08 -27.96 -33.28
CA SER A 190 -6.60 -28.39 -34.62
C SER A 190 -6.95 -27.45 -35.77
N THR A 191 -7.82 -26.47 -35.55
CA THR A 191 -8.05 -25.40 -36.52
C THR A 191 -6.81 -24.53 -36.59
N GLY A 192 -6.13 -24.50 -37.76
CA GLY A 192 -4.94 -23.71 -38.01
C GLY A 192 -5.13 -22.28 -37.47
N GLU A 193 -4.19 -21.81 -36.66
CA GLU A 193 -4.28 -20.50 -36.03
C GLU A 193 -4.24 -19.41 -37.09
N ARG A 194 -5.34 -18.66 -37.22
CA ARG A 194 -5.34 -17.47 -38.07
C ARG A 194 -4.46 -16.40 -37.47
N GLU A 195 -3.62 -15.78 -38.30
CA GLU A 195 -2.81 -14.65 -37.87
C GLU A 195 -3.67 -13.57 -37.17
N PRO A 196 -3.26 -13.10 -35.97
CA PRO A 196 -4.06 -12.13 -35.24
C PRO A 196 -4.16 -10.82 -36.03
N LYS A 197 -5.40 -10.31 -36.16
CA LYS A 197 -5.62 -8.96 -36.70
C LYS A 197 -5.00 -7.93 -35.74
N THR A 198 -4.30 -6.96 -36.30
CA THR A 198 -3.70 -5.85 -35.51
C THR A 198 -4.82 -4.90 -35.10
N LYS A 199 -5.12 -4.86 -33.82
CA LYS A 199 -6.09 -3.91 -33.25
C LYS A 199 -5.38 -2.63 -32.86
N ILE A 200 -4.98 -1.82 -33.85
CA ILE A 200 -4.18 -0.62 -33.67
C ILE A 200 -4.86 0.35 -32.69
N LEU A 201 -6.17 0.55 -32.81
CA LEU A 201 -6.93 1.42 -31.91
C LEU A 201 -6.78 0.99 -30.42
N GLN A 202 -6.90 -0.32 -30.13
CA GLN A 202 -6.69 -0.81 -28.75
C GLN A 202 -5.24 -0.64 -28.28
N ALA A 203 -4.26 -0.79 -29.17
CA ALA A 203 -2.85 -0.56 -28.83
C ALA A 203 -2.59 0.92 -28.50
N VAL A 204 -3.12 1.84 -29.31
CA VAL A 204 -3.00 3.28 -29.06
C VAL A 204 -3.70 3.69 -27.78
N LEU A 205 -4.95 3.24 -27.58
CA LEU A 205 -5.69 3.51 -26.33
C LEU A 205 -4.97 2.93 -25.12
N GLY A 206 -4.32 1.77 -25.23
CA GLY A 206 -3.49 1.20 -24.17
C GLY A 206 -2.33 2.08 -23.78
N VAL A 207 -1.60 2.63 -24.77
CA VAL A 207 -0.51 3.58 -24.54
C VAL A 207 -1.03 4.87 -23.92
N VAL A 208 -2.16 5.40 -24.42
CA VAL A 208 -2.78 6.63 -23.88
C VAL A 208 -3.20 6.43 -22.41
N CYS A 209 -3.84 5.31 -22.07
CA CYS A 209 -4.22 5.02 -20.69
C CYS A 209 -3.01 4.93 -19.75
N ILE A 210 -1.92 4.24 -20.17
CA ILE A 210 -0.71 4.17 -19.36
C ILE A 210 -0.06 5.55 -19.23
N ALA A 211 0.05 6.29 -20.33
CA ALA A 211 0.62 7.64 -20.32
C ALA A 211 -0.19 8.60 -19.42
N ALA A 212 -1.53 8.54 -19.48
CA ALA A 212 -2.39 9.32 -18.59
C ALA A 212 -2.22 8.93 -17.11
N GLY A 213 -2.17 7.63 -16.79
CA GLY A 213 -1.92 7.17 -15.44
C GLY A 213 -0.54 7.59 -14.91
N TYR A 214 0.50 7.50 -15.73
CA TYR A 214 1.85 7.97 -15.38
C TYR A 214 1.92 9.49 -15.22
N TYR A 215 1.26 10.22 -16.12
CA TYR A 215 1.18 11.68 -16.03
C TYR A 215 0.54 12.09 -14.70
N MET A 216 -0.60 11.50 -14.33
CA MET A 216 -1.23 11.74 -13.03
C MET A 216 -0.30 11.42 -11.87
N ALA A 217 0.44 10.31 -11.93
CA ALA A 217 1.35 9.89 -10.86
C ALA A 217 2.55 10.82 -10.68
N ILE A 218 3.03 11.45 -11.77
CA ILE A 218 4.20 12.33 -11.76
C ILE A 218 3.83 13.76 -11.42
N THR A 219 2.65 14.23 -11.85
CA THR A 219 2.24 15.65 -11.73
C THR A 219 1.40 15.95 -10.48
N VAL A 220 1.09 14.94 -9.66
CA VAL A 220 0.37 15.19 -8.42
C VAL A 220 1.26 15.94 -7.43
N ASP A 221 0.80 17.11 -6.98
CA ASP A 221 1.56 17.99 -6.10
C ASP A 221 1.14 17.88 -4.63
N ASN A 222 -0.12 17.49 -4.37
CA ASN A 222 -0.70 17.45 -3.03
C ASN A 222 -0.96 16.01 -2.57
N PRO A 223 -0.54 15.62 -1.32
CA PRO A 223 -0.76 14.30 -0.75
C PRO A 223 -2.23 13.86 -0.70
N VAL A 224 -3.17 14.76 -0.38
CA VAL A 224 -4.61 14.46 -0.31
C VAL A 224 -5.18 14.17 -1.70
N LYS A 225 -4.77 14.96 -2.71
CA LYS A 225 -5.12 14.68 -4.11
C LYS A 225 -4.50 13.37 -4.60
N ALA A 226 -3.32 12.99 -4.07
CA ALA A 226 -2.67 11.73 -4.42
C ALA A 226 -3.54 10.52 -4.10
N ILE A 227 -4.20 10.46 -2.93
CA ILE A 227 -5.10 9.34 -2.57
C ILE A 227 -6.25 9.23 -3.58
N THR A 228 -6.91 10.34 -3.89
CA THR A 228 -8.08 10.33 -4.79
C THR A 228 -7.68 9.94 -6.21
N LEU A 229 -6.58 10.51 -6.72
CA LEU A 229 -6.09 10.23 -8.07
C LEU A 229 -5.43 8.86 -8.18
N PHE A 230 -4.92 8.29 -7.08
CA PHE A 230 -4.26 6.98 -7.05
C PHE A 230 -5.14 5.88 -7.63
N PHE A 231 -6.38 5.77 -7.17
CA PHE A 231 -7.29 4.73 -7.66
C PHE A 231 -7.60 4.91 -9.15
N VAL A 232 -7.75 6.14 -9.62
CA VAL A 232 -7.99 6.43 -11.05
C VAL A 232 -6.76 6.08 -11.87
N ALA A 233 -5.57 6.48 -11.42
CA ALA A 233 -4.29 6.18 -12.09
C ALA A 233 -4.05 4.67 -12.16
N VAL A 234 -4.27 3.94 -11.06
CA VAL A 234 -4.15 2.47 -11.00
C VAL A 234 -5.11 1.81 -11.99
N MET A 235 -6.38 2.23 -12.04
CA MET A 235 -7.36 1.68 -12.99
C MET A 235 -6.95 1.92 -14.45
N LEU A 236 -6.46 3.12 -14.78
CA LEU A 236 -5.95 3.44 -16.11
C LEU A 236 -4.74 2.57 -16.48
N VAL A 237 -3.79 2.41 -15.56
CA VAL A 237 -2.60 1.56 -15.77
C VAL A 237 -3.01 0.09 -15.94
N ILE A 238 -3.96 -0.44 -15.15
CA ILE A 238 -4.48 -1.80 -15.29
C ILE A 238 -5.10 -2.00 -16.68
N ILE A 239 -6.04 -1.15 -17.07
CA ILE A 239 -6.72 -1.23 -18.38
C ILE A 239 -5.71 -1.09 -19.52
N GLY A 240 -4.81 -0.10 -19.41
CA GLY A 240 -3.76 0.14 -20.39
C GLY A 240 -2.81 -1.06 -20.53
N THR A 241 -2.43 -1.69 -19.42
CA THR A 241 -1.58 -2.89 -19.39
C THR A 241 -2.26 -4.07 -20.10
N TYR A 242 -3.54 -4.32 -19.84
CA TYR A 242 -4.29 -5.35 -20.57
C TYR A 242 -4.33 -5.08 -22.08
N TRP A 243 -4.59 -3.85 -22.48
CA TRP A 243 -4.63 -3.49 -23.91
C TRP A 243 -3.26 -3.52 -24.56
N LEU A 244 -2.21 -3.10 -23.83
CA LEU A 244 -0.84 -3.13 -24.32
C LEU A 244 -0.36 -4.58 -24.54
N PHE A 245 -0.59 -5.49 -23.58
CA PHE A 245 -0.22 -6.89 -23.75
C PHE A 245 -1.06 -7.57 -24.84
N ASN A 246 -2.36 -7.28 -24.95
CA ASN A 246 -3.25 -7.94 -25.91
C ASN A 246 -3.07 -7.42 -27.35
N ALA A 247 -3.00 -6.11 -27.55
CA ALA A 247 -2.95 -5.49 -28.87
C ALA A 247 -1.59 -4.87 -29.19
N GLY A 248 -0.97 -4.20 -28.20
CA GLY A 248 0.27 -3.50 -28.37
C GLY A 248 1.45 -4.44 -28.68
N SER A 249 1.55 -5.58 -27.97
CA SER A 249 2.59 -6.57 -28.21
C SER A 249 2.53 -7.14 -29.65
N ILE A 250 1.32 -7.42 -30.14
CA ILE A 250 1.12 -7.89 -31.52
C ILE A 250 1.49 -6.80 -32.53
N ALA A 251 1.07 -5.55 -32.26
CA ALA A 251 1.42 -4.41 -33.12
C ALA A 251 2.93 -4.21 -33.20
N PHE A 252 3.62 -4.26 -32.05
CA PHE A 252 5.07 -4.14 -31.97
C PHE A 252 5.81 -5.25 -32.73
N LEU A 253 5.42 -6.51 -32.54
CA LEU A 253 6.01 -7.64 -33.26
C LEU A 253 5.79 -7.57 -34.76
N LYS A 254 4.62 -7.07 -35.20
CA LYS A 254 4.36 -6.84 -36.63
C LYS A 254 5.20 -5.67 -37.20
N LEU A 255 5.48 -4.64 -36.39
CA LEU A 255 6.43 -3.58 -36.77
C LEU A 255 7.86 -4.13 -36.92
N LEU A 256 8.31 -4.98 -35.97
CA LEU A 256 9.60 -5.67 -36.10
C LEU A 256 9.68 -6.54 -37.35
N ARG A 257 8.57 -7.23 -37.70
CA ARG A 257 8.49 -8.02 -38.92
C ARG A 257 8.62 -7.18 -40.21
N LYS A 258 8.15 -5.92 -40.20
CA LYS A 258 8.32 -5.00 -41.35
C LYS A 258 9.78 -4.59 -41.58
N ASN A 259 10.61 -4.60 -40.53
CA ASN A 259 12.04 -4.32 -40.66
C ASN A 259 12.77 -5.54 -41.25
N LYS A 260 12.91 -5.58 -42.57
CA LYS A 260 13.48 -6.72 -43.30
C LYS A 260 14.90 -7.07 -42.84
N ARG A 261 15.73 -6.08 -42.52
CA ARG A 261 17.13 -6.30 -42.09
C ARG A 261 17.20 -7.02 -40.72
N TYR A 262 16.25 -6.79 -39.82
CA TYR A 262 16.15 -7.46 -38.54
C TYR A 262 15.47 -8.84 -38.66
N TYR A 263 14.35 -8.88 -39.39
CA TYR A 263 13.48 -10.05 -39.47
C TYR A 263 14.10 -11.26 -40.18
N TYR A 264 14.80 -11.05 -41.32
CA TYR A 264 15.37 -12.16 -42.10
C TYR A 264 16.63 -12.79 -41.54
N GLN A 265 17.08 -12.40 -40.34
CA GLN A 265 18.08 -13.17 -39.63
C GLN A 265 17.46 -14.47 -39.10
N THR A 266 18.09 -15.62 -39.35
CA THR A 266 17.54 -16.96 -39.04
C THR A 266 16.97 -17.08 -37.63
N ARG A 267 17.68 -16.48 -36.65
CA ARG A 267 17.28 -16.48 -35.25
C ARG A 267 16.06 -15.60 -34.96
N HIS A 268 15.92 -14.47 -35.64
CA HIS A 268 14.84 -13.52 -35.41
C HIS A 268 13.57 -13.93 -36.16
N PHE A 269 13.71 -14.54 -37.33
CA PHE A 269 12.58 -15.01 -38.13
C PHE A 269 11.67 -15.97 -37.36
N THR A 270 12.25 -17.03 -36.82
CA THR A 270 11.49 -18.02 -36.04
C THR A 270 10.95 -17.47 -34.74
N THR A 271 11.75 -16.60 -34.05
CA THR A 271 11.33 -15.98 -32.77
C THR A 271 10.18 -15.01 -32.98
N VAL A 272 10.28 -14.05 -33.91
CA VAL A 272 9.23 -13.04 -34.14
C VAL A 272 7.94 -13.67 -34.66
N SER A 273 8.05 -14.59 -35.63
CA SER A 273 6.87 -15.29 -36.18
C SER A 273 6.16 -16.11 -35.12
N GLY A 274 6.90 -16.89 -34.31
CA GLY A 274 6.33 -17.67 -33.22
C GLY A 274 5.71 -16.79 -32.12
N MET A 275 6.36 -15.68 -31.77
CA MET A 275 5.90 -14.75 -30.77
C MET A 275 4.56 -14.06 -31.10
N ILE A 276 4.29 -13.76 -32.39
CA ILE A 276 3.02 -13.13 -32.81
C ILE A 276 1.83 -14.00 -32.41
N TYR A 277 1.89 -15.30 -32.64
CA TYR A 277 0.84 -16.25 -32.26
C TYR A 277 0.79 -16.47 -30.75
N ARG A 278 1.96 -16.59 -30.12
CA ARG A 278 2.10 -16.81 -28.69
C ARG A 278 1.55 -15.64 -27.86
N MET A 279 1.77 -14.38 -28.29
CA MET A 279 1.22 -13.21 -27.62
C MET A 279 -0.32 -13.17 -27.68
N LYS A 280 -0.93 -13.58 -28.79
CA LYS A 280 -2.39 -13.66 -28.88
C LYS A 280 -3.00 -14.59 -27.81
N GLN A 281 -2.36 -15.73 -27.55
CA GLN A 281 -2.88 -16.73 -26.60
C GLN A 281 -2.62 -16.34 -25.14
N ASN A 282 -1.49 -15.69 -24.88
CA ASN A 282 -0.96 -15.49 -23.52
C ASN A 282 -1.08 -14.09 -22.98
N ALA A 283 -1.57 -13.14 -23.78
CA ALA A 283 -1.64 -11.72 -23.42
C ALA A 283 -2.28 -11.46 -22.05
N VAL A 284 -3.43 -12.07 -21.78
CA VAL A 284 -4.14 -11.91 -20.51
C VAL A 284 -3.35 -12.45 -19.33
N GLY A 285 -2.72 -13.62 -19.49
CA GLY A 285 -1.88 -14.20 -18.45
C GLY A 285 -0.64 -13.35 -18.14
N LEU A 286 -0.01 -12.76 -19.17
CA LEU A 286 1.13 -11.86 -19.01
C LEU A 286 0.74 -10.55 -18.32
N ALA A 287 -0.41 -9.98 -18.71
CA ALA A 287 -0.94 -8.79 -18.05
C ALA A 287 -1.23 -9.05 -16.57
N ASN A 288 -1.85 -10.20 -16.24
CA ASN A 288 -2.11 -10.59 -14.85
C ASN A 288 -0.81 -10.73 -14.04
N ILE A 289 0.22 -11.40 -14.60
CA ILE A 289 1.53 -11.51 -13.94
C ILE A 289 2.13 -10.12 -13.70
N CYS A 290 2.06 -9.22 -14.69
CA CYS A 290 2.56 -7.85 -14.58
C CYS A 290 1.85 -7.08 -13.45
N ILE A 291 0.52 -7.08 -13.45
CA ILE A 291 -0.30 -6.34 -12.48
C ILE A 291 -0.08 -6.88 -11.07
N LEU A 292 -0.11 -8.22 -10.89
CA LEU A 292 0.13 -8.83 -9.58
C LEU A 292 1.56 -8.57 -9.08
N SER A 293 2.56 -8.64 -9.98
CA SER A 293 3.95 -8.29 -9.62
C SER A 293 4.07 -6.83 -9.18
N THR A 294 3.40 -5.89 -9.89
CA THR A 294 3.37 -4.49 -9.50
C THR A 294 2.71 -4.31 -8.13
N MET A 295 1.59 -5.00 -7.87
CA MET A 295 0.92 -4.96 -6.55
C MET A 295 1.83 -5.46 -5.43
N VAL A 296 2.53 -6.59 -5.62
CA VAL A 296 3.51 -7.10 -4.64
C VAL A 296 4.57 -6.04 -4.36
N LEU A 297 5.16 -5.48 -5.43
CA LEU A 297 6.23 -4.50 -5.31
C LEU A 297 5.76 -3.23 -4.59
N VAL A 298 4.58 -2.69 -4.91
CA VAL A 298 4.02 -1.50 -4.25
C VAL A 298 3.74 -1.78 -2.78
N VAL A 299 2.97 -2.84 -2.48
CA VAL A 299 2.54 -3.12 -1.10
C VAL A 299 3.74 -3.40 -0.19
N ILE A 300 4.68 -4.25 -0.63
CA ILE A 300 5.84 -4.60 0.20
C ILE A 300 6.77 -3.39 0.36
N SER A 301 7.06 -2.62 -0.71
CA SER A 301 7.97 -1.48 -0.59
C SER A 301 7.41 -0.38 0.31
N MET A 302 6.11 -0.08 0.25
CA MET A 302 5.48 0.89 1.16
C MET A 302 5.53 0.42 2.61
N THR A 303 5.11 -0.81 2.88
CA THR A 303 5.06 -1.33 4.26
C THR A 303 6.45 -1.52 4.86
N VAL A 304 7.44 -1.95 4.09
CA VAL A 304 8.85 -2.00 4.53
C VAL A 304 9.37 -0.58 4.83
N CYS A 305 9.04 0.40 4.00
CA CYS A 305 9.44 1.79 4.21
C CYS A 305 8.83 2.36 5.50
N MET A 306 7.54 2.10 5.78
CA MET A 306 6.89 2.53 7.02
C MET A 306 7.58 1.95 8.26
N CYS A 307 7.94 0.67 8.23
CA CYS A 307 8.67 0.08 9.36
C CYS A 307 10.11 0.60 9.50
N ALA A 308 10.80 0.79 8.38
CA ALA A 308 12.19 1.28 8.40
C ALA A 308 12.27 2.78 8.75
N GLY A 309 11.21 3.54 8.47
CA GLY A 309 11.13 4.98 8.71
C GLY A 309 10.48 5.38 10.02
N LEU A 310 10.15 4.43 10.91
CA LEU A 310 9.46 4.70 12.17
C LEU A 310 10.17 5.78 13.04
N GLU A 311 11.49 5.72 13.13
CA GLU A 311 12.25 6.70 13.91
C GLU A 311 12.21 8.11 13.28
N ASP A 312 12.26 8.19 11.95
CA ASP A 312 12.15 9.46 11.23
C ASP A 312 10.73 10.04 11.41
N GLU A 313 9.70 9.19 11.33
CA GLU A 313 8.30 9.54 11.56
C GLU A 313 8.07 10.07 12.98
N LEU A 314 8.56 9.33 13.99
CA LEU A 314 8.43 9.73 15.40
C LEU A 314 9.13 11.06 15.70
N LYS A 315 10.34 11.28 15.19
CA LYS A 315 11.06 12.55 15.40
C LYS A 315 10.36 13.72 14.71
N THR A 316 9.72 13.48 13.59
CA THR A 316 8.97 14.51 12.86
C THR A 316 7.68 14.89 13.58
N GLN A 317 6.92 13.87 14.03
CA GLN A 317 5.63 14.09 14.67
C GLN A 317 5.76 14.53 16.13
N TYR A 318 6.79 14.04 16.80
CA TYR A 318 7.09 14.33 18.21
C TYR A 318 8.53 14.83 18.33
N PRO A 319 8.79 16.14 18.11
CA PRO A 319 10.14 16.70 18.16
C PRO A 319 10.84 16.51 19.50
N ALA A 320 10.08 16.56 20.62
CA ALA A 320 10.57 16.35 21.99
C ALA A 320 10.09 15.01 22.56
N GLU A 321 10.78 14.48 23.58
CA GLU A 321 10.35 13.28 24.33
C GLU A 321 9.06 13.52 25.10
N LEU A 322 8.95 14.73 25.69
CA LEU A 322 7.76 15.22 26.38
C LEU A 322 7.52 16.67 25.95
N GLU A 323 6.33 16.95 25.45
CA GLU A 323 5.86 18.29 25.13
C GLU A 323 4.68 18.62 26.03
N VAL A 324 4.71 19.77 26.68
CA VAL A 324 3.62 20.30 27.49
C VAL A 324 3.20 21.64 26.92
N LEU A 325 1.94 21.75 26.56
CA LEU A 325 1.33 22.95 26.02
C LEU A 325 0.30 23.47 26.99
N PHE A 326 0.32 24.79 27.25
CA PHE A 326 -0.74 25.48 27.96
C PHE A 326 -1.35 26.53 27.05
N TYR A 327 -2.65 26.61 27.05
CA TYR A 327 -3.42 27.55 26.23
C TYR A 327 -4.06 28.61 27.10
N ASP A 328 -3.70 29.87 26.87
CA ASP A 328 -4.25 31.05 27.57
C ASP A 328 -5.09 31.88 26.61
N PRO A 329 -6.43 31.70 26.60
CA PRO A 329 -7.31 32.41 25.70
C PRO A 329 -7.41 33.89 26.01
N ASP A 330 -7.16 34.30 27.27
CA ASP A 330 -7.25 35.69 27.72
C ASP A 330 -5.92 36.45 27.60
N GLY A 331 -4.78 35.75 27.49
CA GLY A 331 -3.45 36.32 27.40
C GLY A 331 -3.06 37.10 28.67
N GLN A 332 -3.56 36.66 29.84
CA GLN A 332 -3.40 37.39 31.10
C GLN A 332 -2.20 36.92 31.94
N GLN A 333 -1.55 35.83 31.51
CA GLN A 333 -0.43 35.28 32.28
C GLN A 333 0.89 36.01 31.93
N ASP A 334 1.69 36.25 32.92
CA ASP A 334 3.01 36.88 32.78
C ASP A 334 4.11 35.82 32.56
N SER A 335 5.26 36.24 32.05
CA SER A 335 6.42 35.38 31.83
C SER A 335 6.91 34.68 33.11
N GLY A 336 6.76 35.33 34.27
CA GLY A 336 7.12 34.74 35.56
C GLY A 336 6.22 33.58 36.00
N THR A 337 4.96 33.57 35.56
CA THR A 337 4.06 32.41 35.75
C THR A 337 4.50 31.24 34.87
N PHE A 338 4.86 31.51 33.62
CA PHE A 338 5.38 30.50 32.69
C PHE A 338 6.69 29.85 33.21
N ASP A 339 7.63 30.65 33.76
CA ASP A 339 8.86 30.15 34.35
C ASP A 339 8.59 29.23 35.55
N ARG A 340 7.67 29.62 36.46
CA ARG A 340 7.25 28.77 37.59
C ARG A 340 6.66 27.44 37.12
N MET A 341 5.79 27.46 36.10
CA MET A 341 5.20 26.25 35.55
C MET A 341 6.27 25.33 34.95
N THR A 342 7.27 25.89 34.28
CA THR A 342 8.40 25.14 33.74
C THR A 342 9.19 24.46 34.84
N ASP A 343 9.54 25.20 35.89
CA ASP A 343 10.33 24.69 37.04
C ASP A 343 9.61 23.58 37.80
N GLU A 344 8.29 23.71 37.99
CA GLU A 344 7.47 22.68 38.63
C GLU A 344 7.41 21.39 37.78
N ILE A 345 7.19 21.48 36.45
CA ILE A 345 7.22 20.31 35.60
C ILE A 345 8.61 19.65 35.61
N GLU A 346 9.68 20.45 35.60
CA GLU A 346 11.03 19.90 35.74
C GLU A 346 11.23 19.15 37.06
N ASN A 347 10.68 19.66 38.17
CA ASN A 347 10.72 18.98 39.45
C ASN A 347 10.00 17.63 39.41
N VAL A 348 8.79 17.57 38.81
CA VAL A 348 8.05 16.32 38.63
C VAL A 348 8.85 15.31 37.81
N ILE A 349 9.50 15.76 36.74
CA ILE A 349 10.36 14.90 35.89
C ILE A 349 11.53 14.34 36.71
N LYS A 350 12.20 15.19 37.51
CA LYS A 350 13.36 14.80 38.35
C LYS A 350 12.92 13.88 39.49
N GLU A 351 11.80 14.13 40.16
CA GLU A 351 11.23 13.27 41.21
C GLU A 351 10.87 11.87 40.69
N ASN A 352 10.48 11.76 39.43
CA ASN A 352 10.30 10.48 38.77
C ASN A 352 11.62 9.84 38.31
N GLY A 353 12.76 10.35 38.76
CA GLY A 353 14.08 9.79 38.53
C GLY A 353 14.60 9.95 37.11
N ARG A 354 14.05 10.89 36.33
CA ARG A 354 14.49 11.16 34.95
C ARG A 354 15.53 12.29 34.92
N VAL A 355 16.50 12.15 34.02
CA VAL A 355 17.50 13.20 33.77
C VAL A 355 17.09 13.94 32.53
N ILE A 356 16.88 15.25 32.65
CA ILE A 356 16.57 16.12 31.51
C ILE A 356 17.87 16.33 30.74
N THR A 357 17.84 16.01 29.44
CA THR A 357 18.99 16.11 28.53
C THR A 357 18.88 17.27 27.55
N GLY A 358 17.68 17.77 27.33
CA GLY A 358 17.38 18.94 26.50
C GLY A 358 16.13 19.64 27.00
N ARG A 359 16.13 20.99 26.89
CA ARG A 359 14.99 21.83 27.24
C ARG A 359 14.81 22.90 26.18
N GLN A 360 13.60 23.11 25.75
CA GLN A 360 13.19 24.24 24.92
C GLN A 360 11.88 24.77 25.47
N LYS A 361 11.71 26.08 25.46
CA LYS A 361 10.47 26.74 25.83
C LYS A 361 10.19 27.87 24.84
N GLY A 362 8.93 28.19 24.65
CA GLY A 362 8.52 29.27 23.77
C GLY A 362 7.09 29.70 24.03
N ILE A 363 6.80 30.91 23.63
CA ILE A 363 5.48 31.51 23.70
C ILE A 363 5.10 31.95 22.28
N TYR A 364 3.96 31.50 21.83
CA TYR A 364 3.46 31.89 20.51
C TYR A 364 1.93 32.04 20.46
N ALA A 365 1.45 32.87 19.55
CA ALA A 365 0.04 32.92 19.17
C ALA A 365 -0.12 32.19 17.82
N GLY A 366 -0.95 31.16 17.75
CA GLY A 366 -1.07 30.32 16.56
C GLY A 366 -2.48 30.25 16.01
N ALA A 367 -2.62 30.34 14.68
CA ALA A 367 -3.88 30.15 13.99
C ALA A 367 -3.69 29.39 12.66
N ALA A 368 -4.71 28.59 12.29
CA ALA A 368 -4.78 28.01 10.96
C ALA A 368 -5.35 29.04 9.99
N VAL A 369 -4.58 29.43 8.97
CA VAL A 369 -4.91 30.52 8.06
C VAL A 369 -4.74 30.09 6.60
N MET A 370 -5.26 30.90 5.68
CA MET A 370 -4.93 30.81 4.26
C MET A 370 -4.09 32.03 3.85
N LEU A 371 -3.15 31.85 2.92
CA LEU A 371 -2.38 32.94 2.32
C LEU A 371 -2.90 33.27 0.93
N SER A 372 -3.28 34.54 0.71
CA SER A 372 -3.63 35.08 -0.59
C SER A 372 -2.61 36.14 -1.00
N GLY A 373 -1.57 35.73 -1.70
CA GLY A 373 -0.39 36.56 -1.92
C GLY A 373 0.36 36.81 -0.60
N ASN A 374 0.44 38.09 -0.16
CA ASN A 374 1.01 38.46 1.14
C ASN A 374 -0.05 38.66 2.24
N LYS A 375 -1.35 38.47 1.94
CA LYS A 375 -2.44 38.67 2.90
C LYS A 375 -2.84 37.38 3.60
N VAL A 376 -2.86 37.43 4.93
CA VAL A 376 -3.40 36.39 5.81
C VAL A 376 -4.92 36.49 5.85
N ILE A 377 -5.62 35.41 5.60
CA ILE A 377 -7.09 35.33 5.66
C ILE A 377 -7.51 34.13 6.50
N ALA A 378 -8.67 34.24 7.17
CA ALA A 378 -9.23 33.15 7.95
C ALA A 378 -9.53 31.92 7.05
N LEU A 379 -9.43 30.74 7.65
CA LEU A 379 -9.67 29.48 6.96
C LEU A 379 -11.14 29.36 6.52
N ASP A 380 -11.42 29.16 5.25
CA ASP A 380 -12.78 28.88 4.75
C ASP A 380 -13.13 27.40 4.99
N ARG A 381 -13.91 27.13 6.04
CA ARG A 381 -14.37 25.77 6.39
C ARG A 381 -15.39 25.19 5.40
N SER A 382 -16.01 26.02 4.56
CA SER A 382 -16.97 25.57 3.55
C SER A 382 -16.29 24.98 2.29
N ASN A 383 -15.04 25.40 2.06
CA ASN A 383 -14.25 24.98 0.90
C ASN A 383 -12.79 24.74 1.35
N MET A 384 -12.57 23.66 2.12
CA MET A 384 -11.25 23.31 2.65
C MET A 384 -10.31 22.89 1.52
N ASP A 385 -9.53 23.82 0.99
CA ASP A 385 -8.34 23.52 0.19
C ASP A 385 -7.13 23.43 1.12
N PHE A 386 -6.84 22.23 1.58
CA PHE A 386 -5.69 21.96 2.46
C PHE A 386 -4.34 22.35 1.85
N SER A 387 -4.26 22.55 0.53
CA SER A 387 -3.02 22.96 -0.15
C SER A 387 -2.66 24.43 0.11
N ASN A 388 -3.61 25.26 0.54
CA ASN A 388 -3.43 26.67 0.85
C ASN A 388 -3.63 26.98 2.34
N MET A 389 -3.74 25.95 3.18
CA MET A 389 -3.85 26.11 4.62
C MET A 389 -2.46 26.14 5.25
N TYR A 390 -2.16 27.19 6.01
CA TYR A 390 -0.90 27.40 6.72
C TYR A 390 -1.15 27.44 8.20
N MET A 391 -0.22 26.87 8.99
CA MET A 391 -0.13 27.17 10.41
C MET A 391 0.70 28.44 10.58
N LEU A 392 0.04 29.53 10.98
CA LEU A 392 0.69 30.79 11.30
C LEU A 392 0.97 30.81 12.80
N GLU A 393 2.23 30.97 13.16
CA GLU A 393 2.70 31.09 14.55
C GLU A 393 3.38 32.45 14.70
N VAL A 394 2.96 33.27 15.64
CA VAL A 394 3.58 34.55 15.93
C VAL A 394 4.35 34.44 17.23
N MET A 395 5.65 34.76 17.22
CA MET A 395 6.57 34.65 18.38
C MET A 395 7.34 35.95 18.56
N THR A 396 7.74 36.26 19.80
CA THR A 396 8.70 37.32 20.01
C THR A 396 10.11 36.88 19.61
N LYS A 397 11.00 37.82 19.28
CA LYS A 397 12.40 37.51 19.00
C LYS A 397 13.05 36.72 20.13
N GLN A 398 12.85 37.17 21.38
CA GLN A 398 13.40 36.49 22.57
C GLN A 398 12.85 35.07 22.69
N GLY A 399 11.53 34.88 22.54
CA GLY A 399 10.89 33.57 22.59
C GLY A 399 11.39 32.63 21.47
N PHE A 400 11.61 33.18 20.29
CA PHE A 400 12.17 32.44 19.16
C PHE A 400 13.61 31.98 19.41
N GLU A 401 14.49 32.89 19.92
CA GLU A 401 15.88 32.57 20.25
C GLU A 401 16.00 31.54 21.39
N GLU A 402 15.10 31.60 22.39
CA GLU A 402 15.02 30.59 23.46
C GLU A 402 14.52 29.23 22.92
N TYR A 403 13.56 29.23 22.00
CA TYR A 403 13.00 28.01 21.44
C TYR A 403 13.95 27.33 20.43
N MET A 404 14.47 28.09 19.46
CA MET A 404 15.36 27.56 18.43
C MET A 404 16.81 27.43 18.84
N GLN A 405 17.22 28.09 19.95
CA GLN A 405 18.61 28.21 20.40
C GLN A 405 19.52 28.82 19.32
N GLU A 406 18.97 29.67 18.47
CA GLU A 406 19.65 30.39 17.41
C GLU A 406 19.37 31.89 17.56
N SER A 407 20.39 32.73 17.40
CA SER A 407 20.23 34.18 17.47
C SER A 407 19.94 34.77 16.10
N ILE A 408 18.99 35.71 16.06
CA ILE A 408 18.63 36.42 14.82
C ILE A 408 18.92 37.93 14.97
N PRO A 409 19.12 38.66 13.84
CA PRO A 409 19.28 40.12 13.88
C PRO A 409 18.14 40.83 14.58
N ASP A 410 18.41 42.06 15.04
CA ASP A 410 17.36 42.89 15.65
C ASP A 410 16.27 43.27 14.60
N ILE A 411 15.04 43.26 15.04
CA ILE A 411 13.86 43.58 14.25
C ILE A 411 13.42 45.01 14.58
N SER A 412 13.22 45.83 13.54
CA SER A 412 12.78 47.23 13.69
C SER A 412 11.32 47.31 14.13
N ASP A 413 10.94 48.43 14.75
CA ASP A 413 9.57 48.69 15.18
C ASP A 413 8.60 48.64 13.97
N GLY A 414 7.57 47.80 14.06
CA GLY A 414 6.56 47.63 13.01
C GLY A 414 6.98 46.73 11.85
N SER A 415 8.18 46.13 11.89
CA SER A 415 8.65 45.13 10.95
C SER A 415 8.61 43.73 11.55
N VAL A 416 8.79 42.72 10.71
CA VAL A 416 8.83 41.30 11.11
C VAL A 416 9.96 40.54 10.42
N ALA A 417 10.39 39.45 11.03
CA ALA A 417 11.14 38.41 10.34
C ALA A 417 10.22 37.21 10.12
N ILE A 418 10.39 36.51 9.03
CA ILE A 418 9.59 35.33 8.71
C ILE A 418 10.50 34.10 8.60
N MET A 419 10.10 33.04 9.27
CA MET A 419 10.67 31.72 9.07
C MET A 419 9.56 30.82 8.50
N ALA A 420 9.76 30.30 7.30
CA ALA A 420 8.74 29.52 6.60
C ALA A 420 9.33 28.29 5.90
N ASP A 421 8.49 27.29 5.73
CA ASP A 421 8.72 26.17 4.85
C ASP A 421 7.41 25.83 4.11
N PRO A 422 7.36 25.92 2.76
CA PRO A 422 8.43 26.39 1.88
C PRO A 422 8.79 27.88 2.11
N VAL A 423 10.02 28.24 1.77
CA VAL A 423 10.47 29.64 1.89
C VAL A 423 9.67 30.53 0.93
N TYR A 424 9.02 31.54 1.48
CA TYR A 424 8.35 32.58 0.70
C TYR A 424 9.19 33.87 0.76
N GLU A 425 9.61 34.37 -0.38
CA GLU A 425 10.21 35.69 -0.48
C GLU A 425 9.07 36.74 -0.48
N LEU A 426 8.63 37.13 0.71
CA LEU A 426 7.64 38.17 0.92
C LEU A 426 8.35 39.48 1.28
N GLU A 427 8.04 40.56 0.57
CA GLU A 427 8.49 41.91 0.93
C GLU A 427 7.69 42.46 2.14
N SER A 428 6.43 42.02 2.29
CA SER A 428 5.55 42.37 3.40
C SER A 428 4.53 41.26 3.67
N ILE A 429 3.99 41.22 4.88
CA ILE A 429 2.85 40.38 5.27
C ILE A 429 1.72 41.25 5.82
N VAL A 430 0.48 40.96 5.39
CA VAL A 430 -0.71 41.69 5.82
C VAL A 430 -1.52 40.81 6.77
N ILE A 431 -1.69 41.27 8.01
CA ILE A 431 -2.49 40.62 9.06
C ILE A 431 -3.58 41.59 9.51
N GLY A 432 -4.83 41.22 9.34
CA GLY A 432 -5.97 42.13 9.53
C GLY A 432 -5.92 43.29 8.52
N ASP A 433 -5.85 44.51 9.03
CA ASP A 433 -5.77 45.73 8.21
C ASP A 433 -4.38 46.35 8.13
N ASP A 434 -3.40 45.78 8.86
CA ASP A 434 -2.02 46.28 8.93
C ASP A 434 -1.09 45.52 8.01
N GLU A 435 -0.17 46.24 7.38
CA GLU A 435 0.91 45.70 6.56
C GLU A 435 2.25 45.80 7.33
N TYR A 436 2.95 44.68 7.43
CA TYR A 436 4.22 44.54 8.15
C TYR A 436 5.34 44.25 7.15
N PRO A 437 6.36 45.15 7.01
CA PRO A 437 7.54 44.90 6.18
C PRO A 437 8.32 43.68 6.71
N VAL A 438 8.78 42.83 5.81
CA VAL A 438 9.60 41.67 6.12
C VAL A 438 11.06 42.02 5.96
N GLU A 439 11.81 42.09 7.05
CA GLU A 439 13.25 42.40 7.03
C GLU A 439 14.13 41.21 6.69
N GLN A 440 13.66 40.01 7.08
CA GLN A 440 14.42 38.77 6.88
C GLN A 440 13.48 37.59 6.65
N THR A 441 13.85 36.77 5.70
CA THR A 441 13.17 35.45 5.47
C THR A 441 14.17 34.34 5.70
N MET A 442 13.76 33.33 6.49
CA MET A 442 14.58 32.18 6.87
C MET A 442 13.84 30.89 6.58
N LYS A 443 14.60 29.80 6.44
CA LYS A 443 14.02 28.45 6.29
C LYS A 443 13.92 27.76 7.66
N ILE A 444 12.80 27.07 7.93
CA ILE A 444 12.65 26.28 9.16
C ILE A 444 13.59 25.06 9.10
N PRO A 445 14.56 24.92 10.02
CA PRO A 445 15.47 23.79 10.03
C PRO A 445 14.72 22.46 10.29
N GLY A 446 15.02 21.43 9.51
CA GLY A 446 14.51 20.08 9.75
C GLY A 446 13.04 19.81 9.41
N LYS A 447 12.29 20.85 8.99
CA LYS A 447 10.86 20.72 8.66
C LYS A 447 10.57 20.65 7.16
N ASP A 448 11.44 20.05 6.34
CA ASP A 448 11.14 19.80 4.90
C ASP A 448 9.85 18.97 4.69
N ALA A 449 9.19 18.65 5.74
CA ALA A 449 8.31 17.51 5.88
C ALA A 449 6.84 17.83 6.14
N MET A 450 6.51 18.79 7.01
CA MET A 450 5.13 19.13 7.34
C MET A 450 4.41 19.94 6.24
N THR A 451 5.16 20.60 5.38
CA THR A 451 4.69 21.47 4.31
C THR A 451 3.93 20.76 3.20
N GLU A 452 4.06 19.44 3.08
CA GLU A 452 3.36 18.69 2.02
C GLU A 452 1.90 18.38 2.36
N LEU A 453 1.49 18.39 3.64
CA LEU A 453 0.12 18.07 4.07
C LEU A 453 -0.78 19.30 4.20
N VAL A 454 -0.24 20.35 4.78
CA VAL A 454 -0.90 21.63 5.01
C VAL A 454 0.02 22.62 4.29
N GLY A 455 -0.42 23.52 3.51
CA GLY A 455 0.40 24.44 2.69
C GLY A 455 1.71 24.97 3.30
N GLY A 456 1.94 24.75 4.60
CA GLY A 456 3.18 25.00 5.32
C GLY A 456 2.98 25.57 6.71
N THR A 457 4.12 25.81 7.39
CA THR A 457 4.17 26.60 8.63
C THR A 457 4.86 27.92 8.33
N VAL A 458 4.29 28.98 8.84
CA VAL A 458 4.84 30.36 8.76
C VAL A 458 5.00 30.87 10.19
N ILE A 459 6.23 31.04 10.63
CA ILE A 459 6.55 31.65 11.93
C ILE A 459 6.85 33.12 11.65
N VAL A 460 6.03 34.00 12.19
CA VAL A 460 6.22 35.45 12.17
C VAL A 460 6.89 35.86 13.45
N ILE A 461 8.08 36.40 13.35
CA ILE A 461 8.87 36.81 14.49
C ILE A 461 8.75 38.32 14.63
N VAL A 462 8.31 38.75 15.81
CA VAL A 462 8.10 40.18 16.19
C VAL A 462 9.10 40.62 17.24
N LYS A 463 9.27 41.92 17.37
CA LYS A 463 10.27 42.53 18.27
C LYS A 463 10.03 42.18 19.74
N ASP A 464 8.80 42.35 20.23
CA ASP A 464 8.44 42.31 21.64
C ASP A 464 7.01 41.80 21.91
N GLU A 465 6.66 41.65 23.18
CA GLU A 465 5.33 41.18 23.62
C GLU A 465 4.17 42.10 23.17
N THR A 466 4.41 43.40 23.06
CA THR A 466 3.38 44.36 22.63
C THR A 466 3.02 44.11 21.17
N ALA A 467 3.99 43.84 20.31
CA ALA A 467 3.79 43.51 18.93
C ALA A 467 3.12 42.12 18.77
N LEU A 468 3.48 41.14 19.60
CA LEU A 468 2.86 39.81 19.65
C LEU A 468 1.36 39.92 20.00
N GLU A 469 1.04 40.66 21.07
CA GLU A 469 -0.34 40.82 21.52
C GLU A 469 -1.19 41.57 20.50
N LYS A 470 -0.64 42.59 19.85
CA LYS A 470 -1.33 43.28 18.74
C LYS A 470 -1.68 42.34 17.61
N MET A 471 -0.73 41.50 17.17
CA MET A 471 -0.99 40.52 16.09
C MET A 471 -1.97 39.45 16.52
N ARG A 472 -1.87 38.95 17.77
CA ARG A 472 -2.81 37.99 18.35
C ARG A 472 -4.24 38.50 18.29
N GLN A 473 -4.44 39.78 18.67
CA GLN A 473 -5.76 40.44 18.62
C GLN A 473 -6.26 40.54 17.19
N GLN A 474 -5.41 40.94 16.24
CA GLN A 474 -5.79 41.01 14.82
C GLN A 474 -6.21 39.65 14.24
N LEU A 475 -5.50 38.57 14.63
CA LEU A 475 -5.87 37.20 14.25
C LEU A 475 -7.21 36.80 14.88
N SER A 476 -7.45 37.15 16.14
CA SER A 476 -8.73 36.90 16.83
C SER A 476 -9.89 37.66 16.17
N ASP A 477 -9.69 38.93 15.83
CA ASP A 477 -10.70 39.76 15.14
C ASP A 477 -11.02 39.18 13.74
N MET A 478 -10.00 38.71 13.04
CA MET A 478 -10.16 38.08 11.74
C MET A 478 -10.95 36.74 11.83
N GLU A 479 -10.67 35.89 12.82
CA GLU A 479 -11.43 34.66 13.06
C GLU A 479 -12.87 34.96 13.49
N THR A 480 -13.07 35.92 14.38
CA THR A 480 -14.40 36.38 14.83
C THR A 480 -15.22 36.91 13.65
N ALA A 481 -14.61 37.73 12.77
CA ALA A 481 -15.27 38.23 11.58
C ALA A 481 -15.64 37.10 10.59
N ALA A 482 -14.82 36.08 10.47
CA ALA A 482 -15.06 34.97 9.53
C ALA A 482 -16.12 33.97 10.02
N TYR A 483 -16.21 33.74 11.32
CA TYR A 483 -17.07 32.69 11.87
C TYR A 483 -18.27 33.19 12.67
N GLY A 484 -18.35 34.49 12.96
CA GLY A 484 -19.50 35.10 13.62
C GLY A 484 -19.62 34.76 15.13
N GLU A 485 -18.62 34.18 15.73
CA GLU A 485 -18.50 33.86 17.15
C GLU A 485 -17.32 34.63 17.73
N ASP A 486 -17.40 35.06 19.01
CA ASP A 486 -16.27 35.67 19.70
C ASP A 486 -15.16 34.62 19.91
N ARG A 487 -14.23 34.58 18.95
CA ARG A 487 -13.11 33.62 18.93
C ARG A 487 -11.83 34.34 19.26
N LYS A 488 -11.18 33.84 20.29
CA LYS A 488 -9.86 34.32 20.68
C LYS A 488 -8.80 33.34 20.20
N VAL A 489 -7.71 33.88 19.67
CA VAL A 489 -6.50 33.11 19.41
C VAL A 489 -5.74 32.97 20.71
N ASP A 490 -5.48 31.74 21.14
CA ASP A 490 -4.80 31.46 22.39
C ASP A 490 -3.35 31.90 22.32
N LEU A 491 -2.86 32.39 23.46
CA LEU A 491 -1.43 32.48 23.70
C LEU A 491 -0.98 31.10 24.20
N THR A 492 -0.16 30.43 23.43
CA THR A 492 0.31 29.08 23.73
C THR A 492 1.69 29.10 24.33
N TYR A 493 1.82 28.54 25.53
CA TYR A 493 3.08 28.30 26.22
C TYR A 493 3.54 26.88 25.95
N MET A 494 4.67 26.70 25.28
CA MET A 494 5.22 25.43 24.90
C MET A 494 6.47 25.11 25.69
N MET A 495 6.54 23.92 26.25
CA MET A 495 7.67 23.37 26.97
C MET A 495 8.03 22.01 26.41
N ASN A 496 9.25 21.88 25.92
CA ASN A 496 9.79 20.66 25.33
C ASN A 496 10.93 20.13 26.21
N PHE A 497 10.82 18.86 26.58
CA PHE A 497 11.84 18.18 27.38
C PHE A 497 12.32 16.93 26.68
N ASP A 498 13.63 16.81 26.50
CA ASP A 498 14.26 15.52 26.21
C ASP A 498 14.74 14.91 27.53
N MET A 499 14.49 13.62 27.71
CA MET A 499 14.79 12.92 28.94
C MET A 499 15.36 11.52 28.73
N SER A 500 16.18 11.05 29.65
CA SER A 500 16.72 9.69 29.67
C SER A 500 15.70 8.68 30.21
N GLY A 501 15.82 7.41 29.78
CA GLY A 501 15.03 6.31 30.33
C GLY A 501 14.46 5.39 29.26
N SER A 502 13.88 4.26 29.70
CA SER A 502 13.14 3.33 28.83
C SER A 502 11.79 3.94 28.39
N VAL A 503 11.15 3.32 27.40
CA VAL A 503 9.82 3.74 26.92
C VAL A 503 8.79 3.74 28.06
N GLU A 504 8.78 2.69 28.88
CA GLU A 504 7.86 2.53 30.01
C GLU A 504 8.09 3.61 31.07
N GLU A 505 9.35 3.93 31.38
CA GLU A 505 9.70 4.96 32.34
C GLU A 505 9.31 6.36 31.86
N LYS A 506 9.47 6.65 30.57
CA LYS A 506 9.04 7.91 29.96
C LYS A 506 7.52 8.07 29.98
N ILE A 507 6.78 6.99 29.72
CA ILE A 507 5.32 6.98 29.83
C ILE A 507 4.87 7.21 31.29
N ALA A 508 5.50 6.54 32.24
CA ALA A 508 5.21 6.75 33.65
C ALA A 508 5.44 8.20 34.06
N CYS A 509 6.54 8.81 33.59
CA CYS A 509 6.83 10.23 33.83
C CYS A 509 5.77 11.15 33.19
N ALA A 510 5.36 10.90 31.93
CA ALA A 510 4.30 11.67 31.26
C ALA A 510 2.97 11.60 32.03
N ASN A 511 2.63 10.42 32.56
CA ASN A 511 1.45 10.25 33.39
C ASN A 511 1.54 11.00 34.71
N ALA A 512 2.71 10.98 35.37
CA ALA A 512 2.94 11.76 36.61
C ALA A 512 2.81 13.27 36.36
N VAL A 513 3.32 13.76 35.21
CA VAL A 513 3.14 15.18 34.82
C VAL A 513 1.63 15.49 34.61
N ARG A 514 0.88 14.62 33.92
CA ARG A 514 -0.58 14.81 33.72
C ARG A 514 -1.33 14.81 35.06
N GLU A 515 -0.98 13.91 35.96
CA GLU A 515 -1.62 13.81 37.30
C GLU A 515 -1.33 15.08 38.12
N HIS A 516 -0.11 15.55 38.13
CA HIS A 516 0.28 16.80 38.76
C HIS A 516 -0.43 18.03 38.18
N LEU A 517 -0.55 18.10 36.84
CA LEU A 517 -1.28 19.20 36.19
C LEU A 517 -2.79 19.14 36.45
N ASN A 518 -3.38 17.94 36.56
CA ASN A 518 -4.77 17.78 36.99
C ASN A 518 -4.99 18.26 38.43
N GLU A 519 -4.07 17.95 39.32
CA GLU A 519 -4.12 18.46 40.69
C GLU A 519 -4.03 19.98 40.72
N TRP A 520 -3.12 20.55 39.93
CA TRP A 520 -2.98 22.00 39.79
C TRP A 520 -4.23 22.70 39.28
N GLN A 521 -4.84 22.13 38.27
CA GLN A 521 -6.07 22.68 37.65
C GLN A 521 -7.27 22.64 38.63
N ASN A 522 -7.25 21.75 39.61
CA ASN A 522 -8.28 21.62 40.64
C ASN A 522 -7.93 22.36 41.95
N ASP A 523 -6.76 23.02 42.03
CA ASP A 523 -6.34 23.76 43.22
C ASP A 523 -6.94 25.18 43.23
N GLU A 524 -7.98 25.38 44.00
CA GLU A 524 -8.66 26.68 44.19
C GLU A 524 -7.74 27.81 44.69
N THR A 525 -6.54 27.47 45.22
CA THR A 525 -5.56 28.46 45.69
C THR A 525 -4.76 29.11 44.56
N ASN A 526 -4.80 28.51 43.35
CA ASN A 526 -4.12 28.98 42.13
C ASN A 526 -5.07 29.33 40.97
N PRO A 527 -5.92 30.39 41.14
CA PRO A 527 -6.95 30.71 40.12
C PRO A 527 -6.39 31.10 38.77
N GLN A 528 -5.10 31.44 38.67
CA GLN A 528 -4.43 31.76 37.42
C GLN A 528 -4.21 30.51 36.54
N ILE A 529 -3.84 29.38 37.13
CA ILE A 529 -3.55 28.12 36.44
C ILE A 529 -4.86 27.36 36.13
N MET A 530 -5.85 27.48 37.02
CA MET A 530 -7.17 26.84 36.89
C MET A 530 -7.92 27.18 35.58
N ARG A 531 -7.56 28.31 34.93
CA ARG A 531 -8.17 28.76 33.68
C ARG A 531 -7.44 28.29 32.43
N LEU A 532 -6.23 27.73 32.56
CA LEU A 532 -5.45 27.28 31.44
C LEU A 532 -5.89 25.87 31.01
N GLU A 533 -6.15 25.69 29.74
CA GLU A 533 -6.21 24.38 29.16
C GLU A 533 -4.78 23.87 28.96
N TYR A 534 -4.56 22.56 29.09
CA TYR A 534 -3.24 21.99 28.83
C TYR A 534 -3.32 20.71 28.00
N ASN A 535 -2.22 20.43 27.32
CA ASN A 535 -2.01 19.18 26.59
C ASN A 535 -0.61 18.64 26.89
N VAL A 536 -0.52 17.34 27.19
CA VAL A 536 0.76 16.66 27.42
C VAL A 536 0.93 15.59 26.35
N VAL A 537 1.91 15.78 25.51
CA VAL A 537 2.24 14.91 24.38
C VAL A 537 3.54 14.16 24.69
N SER A 538 3.54 12.84 24.55
CA SER A 538 4.70 12.00 24.82
C SER A 538 5.10 11.22 23.59
N ARG A 539 6.37 11.38 23.13
CA ARG A 539 6.95 10.58 22.03
C ARG A 539 6.92 9.09 22.35
N ALA A 540 7.13 8.72 23.61
CA ALA A 540 7.11 7.33 24.05
C ALA A 540 5.72 6.69 23.92
N GLU A 541 4.64 7.45 24.14
CA GLU A 541 3.28 7.01 23.90
C GLU A 541 2.95 6.91 22.41
N GLY A 542 3.33 7.96 21.66
CA GLY A 542 3.21 7.98 20.22
C GLY A 542 3.90 6.78 19.56
N ARG A 543 5.10 6.40 20.06
CA ARG A 543 5.82 5.20 19.59
C ARG A 543 4.96 3.94 19.66
N ILE A 544 4.25 3.69 20.76
CA ILE A 544 3.41 2.50 20.91
C ILE A 544 2.27 2.51 19.86
N ASP A 545 1.64 3.66 19.67
CA ASP A 545 0.55 3.78 18.70
C ASP A 545 1.04 3.61 17.25
N TYR A 546 2.20 4.17 16.92
CA TYR A 546 2.82 4.02 15.60
C TYR A 546 3.35 2.61 15.35
N GLU A 547 4.06 2.00 16.33
CA GLU A 547 4.51 0.61 16.24
C GLU A 547 3.33 -0.35 16.03
N SER A 548 2.25 -0.14 16.76
CA SER A 548 1.03 -0.95 16.59
C SER A 548 0.42 -0.80 15.22
N SER A 549 0.21 0.43 14.74
CA SER A 549 -0.40 0.71 13.43
C SER A 549 0.50 0.25 12.28
N ASN A 550 1.77 0.65 12.28
CA ASN A 550 2.74 0.32 11.24
C ASN A 550 3.05 -1.18 11.23
N GLY A 551 3.19 -1.81 12.40
CA GLY A 551 3.34 -3.26 12.52
C GLY A 551 2.14 -4.04 11.98
N GLY A 552 0.92 -3.56 12.21
CA GLY A 552 -0.30 -4.12 11.63
C GLY A 552 -0.35 -4.01 10.11
N LEU A 553 0.00 -2.84 9.57
CA LEU A 553 0.10 -2.61 8.13
C LEU A 553 1.22 -3.45 7.48
N PHE A 554 2.36 -3.58 8.17
CA PHE A 554 3.47 -4.41 7.69
C PHE A 554 3.10 -5.89 7.66
N PHE A 555 2.44 -6.38 8.72
CA PHE A 555 1.89 -7.74 8.73
C PHE A 555 0.94 -7.97 7.57
N LEU A 556 -0.02 -7.06 7.36
CA LEU A 556 -0.96 -7.11 6.24
C LEU A 556 -0.24 -7.09 4.88
N GLY A 557 0.75 -6.20 4.73
CA GLY A 557 1.55 -6.09 3.52
C GLY A 557 2.32 -7.36 3.18
N LEU A 558 3.00 -7.97 4.17
CA LEU A 558 3.67 -9.27 4.00
C LEU A 558 2.68 -10.38 3.66
N PHE A 559 1.52 -10.36 4.31
CA PHE A 559 0.48 -11.36 4.12
C PHE A 559 -0.11 -11.26 2.70
N LEU A 560 -0.54 -10.09 2.27
CA LEU A 560 -1.03 -9.84 0.91
C LEU A 560 0.06 -10.06 -0.14
N GLY A 561 1.29 -9.61 0.13
CA GLY A 561 2.44 -9.82 -0.74
C GLY A 561 2.73 -11.31 -0.96
N SER A 562 2.70 -12.12 0.09
CA SER A 562 2.89 -13.57 -0.01
C SER A 562 1.76 -14.24 -0.81
N MET A 563 0.52 -13.79 -0.64
CA MET A 563 -0.63 -14.27 -1.40
C MET A 563 -0.50 -13.92 -2.89
N PHE A 564 -0.19 -12.67 -3.23
CA PHE A 564 -0.01 -12.25 -4.62
C PHE A 564 1.18 -12.95 -5.27
N LEU A 565 2.26 -13.19 -4.53
CA LEU A 565 3.41 -13.96 -4.98
C LEU A 565 2.99 -15.40 -5.31
N MET A 566 2.26 -16.06 -4.42
CA MET A 566 1.73 -17.41 -4.64
C MET A 566 0.86 -17.47 -5.89
N ILE A 567 -0.06 -16.52 -6.06
CA ILE A 567 -0.92 -16.41 -7.25
C ILE A 567 -0.07 -16.25 -8.51
N THR A 568 0.93 -15.37 -8.47
CA THR A 568 1.85 -15.12 -9.59
C THR A 568 2.61 -16.38 -9.99
N VAL A 569 3.17 -17.10 -9.00
CA VAL A 569 3.88 -18.38 -9.20
C VAL A 569 2.99 -19.42 -9.88
N LEU A 570 1.75 -19.54 -9.43
CA LEU A 570 0.79 -20.49 -9.99
C LEU A 570 0.35 -20.13 -11.43
N ILE A 571 0.12 -18.84 -11.68
CA ILE A 571 -0.17 -18.37 -13.05
C ILE A 571 1.00 -18.69 -13.99
N ILE A 572 2.23 -18.43 -13.54
CA ILE A 572 3.44 -18.75 -14.28
C ILE A 572 3.54 -20.26 -14.54
N TYR A 573 3.34 -21.07 -13.50
CA TYR A 573 3.39 -22.54 -13.59
C TYR A 573 2.39 -23.09 -14.62
N TYR A 574 1.11 -22.71 -14.49
CA TYR A 574 0.09 -23.19 -15.43
C TYR A 574 0.35 -22.73 -16.87
N LYS A 575 0.80 -21.49 -17.01
CA LYS A 575 1.16 -20.95 -18.31
C LYS A 575 2.27 -21.73 -18.95
N GLN A 576 3.37 -22.00 -18.22
CA GLN A 576 4.50 -22.75 -18.77
C GLN A 576 4.17 -24.20 -19.12
N ILE A 577 3.34 -24.88 -18.31
CA ILE A 577 2.87 -26.22 -18.66
C ILE A 577 2.02 -26.21 -19.93
N SER A 578 1.08 -25.25 -20.04
CA SER A 578 0.24 -25.15 -21.25
C SER A 578 1.06 -24.89 -22.49
N GLU A 579 1.98 -23.92 -22.42
CA GLU A 579 2.89 -23.59 -23.51
C GLU A 579 3.78 -24.78 -23.88
N GLY A 580 4.27 -25.54 -22.89
CA GLY A 580 5.11 -26.72 -23.13
C GLY A 580 4.41 -27.78 -23.99
N TYR A 581 3.14 -28.05 -23.75
CA TYR A 581 2.37 -29.01 -24.56
C TYR A 581 2.05 -28.48 -25.97
N GLU A 582 1.74 -27.21 -26.13
CA GLU A 582 1.47 -26.59 -27.43
C GLU A 582 2.74 -26.50 -28.28
N ASP A 583 3.84 -26.11 -27.66
CA ASP A 583 5.13 -25.98 -28.33
C ASP A 583 5.71 -27.33 -28.71
N LYS A 584 5.43 -28.40 -27.98
CA LYS A 584 5.85 -29.76 -28.34
C LYS A 584 5.40 -30.14 -29.76
N GLU A 585 4.14 -29.88 -30.13
CA GLU A 585 3.62 -30.17 -31.47
C GLU A 585 4.25 -29.24 -32.52
N ARG A 586 4.46 -27.97 -32.20
CA ARG A 586 5.07 -26.98 -33.12
C ARG A 586 6.53 -27.29 -33.43
N PHE A 587 7.28 -27.69 -32.43
CA PHE A 587 8.71 -27.98 -32.60
C PHE A 587 8.93 -29.30 -33.35
N ALA A 588 8.08 -30.30 -33.17
CA ALA A 588 8.07 -31.51 -33.98
C ALA A 588 7.83 -31.20 -35.48
N ILE A 589 7.05 -30.17 -35.81
CA ILE A 589 6.86 -29.71 -37.19
C ILE A 589 8.12 -28.99 -37.71
N MET A 590 8.75 -28.13 -36.86
CA MET A 590 9.97 -27.39 -37.25
C MET A 590 11.14 -28.33 -37.54
N GLU A 591 11.31 -29.40 -36.78
CA GLU A 591 12.31 -30.45 -37.03
C GLU A 591 12.05 -31.16 -38.38
N LYS A 592 10.79 -31.47 -38.69
CA LYS A 592 10.40 -32.07 -39.99
C LYS A 592 10.67 -31.15 -41.19
N VAL A 593 10.71 -29.83 -40.98
CA VAL A 593 11.01 -28.83 -42.02
C VAL A 593 12.53 -28.58 -42.11
N GLY A 594 13.37 -29.25 -41.26
CA GLY A 594 14.82 -29.24 -41.40
C GLY A 594 15.57 -28.36 -40.43
N MET A 595 14.93 -27.83 -39.36
CA MET A 595 15.66 -27.13 -38.29
C MET A 595 16.46 -28.13 -37.44
N SER A 596 17.69 -27.79 -37.11
CA SER A 596 18.50 -28.58 -36.20
C SER A 596 18.01 -28.47 -34.75
N ASN A 597 18.20 -29.53 -33.95
CA ASN A 597 17.84 -29.55 -32.52
C ASN A 597 18.46 -28.36 -31.73
N ALA A 598 19.66 -27.92 -32.12
CA ALA A 598 20.34 -26.78 -31.48
C ALA A 598 19.61 -25.44 -31.78
N GLU A 599 19.17 -25.24 -33.00
CA GLU A 599 18.40 -24.03 -33.40
C GLU A 599 17.02 -24.02 -32.76
N VAL A 600 16.34 -25.17 -32.72
CA VAL A 600 15.07 -25.31 -32.01
C VAL A 600 15.23 -24.94 -30.52
N LYS A 601 16.20 -25.53 -29.81
CA LYS A 601 16.50 -25.23 -28.40
C LYS A 601 16.85 -23.76 -28.18
N ALA A 602 17.62 -23.15 -29.08
CA ALA A 602 17.99 -21.73 -28.98
C ALA A 602 16.76 -20.80 -29.16
N SER A 603 15.89 -21.11 -30.13
CA SER A 603 14.65 -20.39 -30.39
C SER A 603 13.71 -20.47 -29.19
N ILE A 604 13.49 -21.68 -28.64
CA ILE A 604 12.70 -21.91 -27.42
C ILE A 604 13.23 -21.04 -26.27
N ARG A 605 14.53 -21.16 -25.98
CA ARG A 605 15.16 -20.43 -24.86
C ARG A 605 14.99 -18.92 -24.99
N SER A 606 15.09 -18.37 -26.20
CA SER A 606 14.90 -16.94 -26.47
C SER A 606 13.45 -16.52 -26.23
N GLN A 607 12.47 -17.27 -26.76
CA GLN A 607 11.06 -16.98 -26.63
C GLN A 607 10.60 -17.08 -25.17
N VAL A 608 10.95 -18.17 -24.46
CA VAL A 608 10.60 -18.38 -23.06
C VAL A 608 11.16 -17.27 -22.17
N ARG A 609 12.44 -16.88 -22.37
CA ARG A 609 13.03 -15.77 -21.60
C ARG A 609 12.27 -14.45 -21.86
N THR A 610 12.04 -14.09 -23.09
CA THR A 610 11.36 -12.83 -23.43
C THR A 610 9.95 -12.78 -22.82
N VAL A 611 9.16 -13.84 -23.00
CA VAL A 611 7.79 -13.93 -22.47
C VAL A 611 7.77 -13.89 -20.94
N PHE A 612 8.80 -14.46 -20.30
CA PHE A 612 8.87 -14.54 -18.85
C PHE A 612 9.27 -13.19 -18.21
N PHE A 613 10.29 -12.53 -18.74
CA PHE A 613 10.82 -11.31 -18.14
C PHE A 613 10.07 -10.04 -18.55
N LEU A 614 9.34 -10.05 -19.66
CA LEU A 614 8.58 -8.89 -20.11
C LEU A 614 7.59 -8.36 -19.05
N PRO A 615 6.77 -9.18 -18.34
CA PRO A 615 5.90 -8.69 -17.28
C PRO A 615 6.65 -8.07 -16.11
N LEU A 616 7.79 -8.65 -15.72
CA LEU A 616 8.61 -8.15 -14.61
C LEU A 616 9.21 -6.78 -14.92
N VAL A 617 9.77 -6.61 -16.12
CA VAL A 617 10.32 -5.31 -16.58
C VAL A 617 9.20 -4.26 -16.64
N THR A 618 8.03 -4.63 -17.16
CA THR A 618 6.88 -3.71 -17.20
C THR A 618 6.40 -3.34 -15.79
N ALA A 619 6.38 -4.29 -14.86
CA ALA A 619 6.04 -4.05 -13.46
C ALA A 619 7.03 -3.07 -12.79
N ALA A 620 8.33 -3.23 -13.05
CA ALA A 620 9.35 -2.30 -12.57
C ALA A 620 9.18 -0.89 -13.16
N CYS A 621 8.80 -0.78 -14.44
CA CYS A 621 8.46 0.51 -15.06
C CYS A 621 7.22 1.16 -14.42
N HIS A 622 6.18 0.37 -14.15
CA HIS A 622 4.98 0.87 -13.44
C HIS A 622 5.33 1.38 -12.04
N LEU A 623 6.17 0.64 -11.32
CA LEU A 623 6.62 1.03 -9.97
C LEU A 623 7.44 2.32 -10.01
N ALA A 624 8.38 2.44 -10.96
CA ALA A 624 9.19 3.66 -11.13
C ALA A 624 8.33 4.89 -11.44
N ALA A 625 7.31 4.73 -12.30
CA ALA A 625 6.38 5.82 -12.62
C ALA A 625 5.45 6.18 -11.44
N ALA A 626 5.12 5.21 -10.60
CA ALA A 626 4.29 5.42 -9.41
C ALA A 626 5.05 6.04 -8.23
N TYR A 627 6.40 6.02 -8.25
CA TYR A 627 7.24 6.49 -7.15
C TYR A 627 6.88 7.88 -6.62
N PRO A 628 6.70 8.94 -7.45
CA PRO A 628 6.37 10.27 -6.96
C PRO A 628 5.03 10.29 -6.18
N MET A 629 3.99 9.64 -6.72
CA MET A 629 2.68 9.55 -6.08
C MET A 629 2.74 8.76 -4.77
N LEU A 630 3.46 7.63 -4.74
CA LEU A 630 3.63 6.82 -3.54
C LEU A 630 4.41 7.58 -2.45
N LYS A 631 5.43 8.37 -2.84
CA LYS A 631 6.15 9.27 -1.92
C LYS A 631 5.20 10.27 -1.27
N LYS A 632 4.30 10.90 -2.05
CA LYS A 632 3.27 11.80 -1.53
C LYS A 632 2.28 11.09 -0.59
N MET A 633 1.91 9.85 -0.88
CA MET A 633 1.05 9.07 0.01
C MET A 633 1.75 8.72 1.33
N LEU A 634 3.05 8.43 1.33
CA LEU A 634 3.83 8.23 2.56
C LEU A 634 3.95 9.50 3.40
N ALA A 635 3.96 10.67 2.78
CA ALA A 635 3.94 11.94 3.48
C ALA A 635 2.68 12.15 4.35
N LEU A 636 1.55 11.51 4.01
CA LEU A 636 0.33 11.53 4.84
C LEU A 636 0.47 10.84 6.20
N VAL A 637 1.44 9.95 6.31
CA VAL A 637 1.80 9.28 7.56
C VAL A 637 3.13 9.84 8.12
N ALA A 638 3.42 11.11 7.84
CA ALA A 638 4.60 11.85 8.29
C ALA A 638 5.95 11.22 7.88
N LEU A 639 5.99 10.40 6.83
CA LEU A 639 7.18 9.73 6.34
C LEU A 639 7.68 10.42 5.06
N TYR A 640 8.62 11.34 5.23
CA TYR A 640 9.08 12.25 4.18
C TYR A 640 10.43 11.87 3.57
N ASN A 641 11.14 10.89 4.17
CA ASN A 641 12.46 10.45 3.72
C ASN A 641 12.37 9.72 2.36
N GLY A 642 12.35 10.49 1.27
CA GLY A 642 12.30 9.94 -0.09
C GLY A 642 13.51 9.06 -0.45
N THR A 643 14.68 9.35 0.15
CA THR A 643 15.89 8.52 -0.06
C THR A 643 15.72 7.13 0.56
N LEU A 644 15.18 7.05 1.78
CA LEU A 644 14.85 5.80 2.44
C LEU A 644 13.84 5.01 1.57
N PHE A 645 12.78 5.66 1.09
CA PHE A 645 11.78 5.02 0.25
C PHE A 645 12.38 4.48 -1.06
N ALA A 646 13.28 5.22 -1.70
CA ALA A 646 13.97 4.76 -2.92
C ALA A 646 14.82 3.49 -2.64
N TRP A 647 15.52 3.42 -1.50
CA TRP A 647 16.27 2.22 -1.09
C TRP A 647 15.37 1.03 -0.77
N CYS A 648 14.26 1.25 -0.06
CA CYS A 648 13.26 0.21 0.23
C CYS A 648 12.66 -0.35 -1.07
N LEU A 649 12.36 0.52 -2.03
CA LEU A 649 11.84 0.15 -3.34
C LEU A 649 12.88 -0.66 -4.14
N ALA A 650 14.13 -0.20 -4.21
CA ALA A 650 15.21 -0.90 -4.91
C ALA A 650 15.47 -2.28 -4.29
N GLY A 651 15.51 -2.37 -2.96
CA GLY A 651 15.65 -3.63 -2.22
C GLY A 651 14.50 -4.59 -2.49
N THR A 652 13.26 -4.11 -2.49
CA THR A 652 12.07 -4.93 -2.78
C THR A 652 12.11 -5.46 -4.22
N VAL A 653 12.45 -4.62 -5.20
CA VAL A 653 12.59 -5.05 -6.60
C VAL A 653 13.67 -6.12 -6.75
N LEU A 654 14.80 -5.97 -6.05
CA LEU A 654 15.89 -6.95 -6.08
C LEU A 654 15.45 -8.28 -5.49
N VAL A 655 14.88 -8.28 -4.29
CA VAL A 655 14.40 -9.51 -3.61
C VAL A 655 13.32 -10.20 -4.44
N PHE A 656 12.34 -9.44 -4.92
CA PHE A 656 11.28 -9.99 -5.78
C PHE A 656 11.87 -10.55 -7.07
N GLY A 657 12.83 -9.86 -7.70
CA GLY A 657 13.54 -10.32 -8.89
C GLY A 657 14.26 -11.66 -8.67
N LEU A 658 14.92 -11.85 -7.52
CA LEU A 658 15.57 -13.10 -7.14
C LEU A 658 14.55 -14.24 -6.97
N ILE A 659 13.44 -14.00 -6.30
CA ILE A 659 12.35 -14.97 -6.14
C ILE A 659 11.78 -15.33 -7.53
N TYR A 660 11.54 -14.33 -8.37
CA TYR A 660 11.04 -14.51 -9.73
C TYR A 660 11.98 -15.36 -10.60
N LEU A 661 13.30 -15.14 -10.47
CA LEU A 661 14.35 -15.96 -11.11
C LEU A 661 14.33 -17.41 -10.60
N ALA A 662 14.16 -17.64 -9.31
CA ALA A 662 14.04 -18.98 -8.74
C ALA A 662 12.81 -19.71 -9.29
N VAL A 663 11.66 -19.04 -9.36
CA VAL A 663 10.44 -19.56 -9.97
C VAL A 663 10.68 -19.92 -11.45
N PHE A 664 11.36 -19.04 -12.19
CA PHE A 664 11.74 -19.31 -13.57
C PHE A 664 12.59 -20.57 -13.71
N ALA A 665 13.60 -20.73 -12.86
CA ALA A 665 14.49 -21.90 -12.91
C ALA A 665 13.74 -23.21 -12.67
N VAL A 666 12.80 -23.21 -11.70
CA VAL A 666 11.99 -24.40 -11.36
C VAL A 666 10.99 -24.73 -12.48
N THR A 667 10.25 -23.72 -12.92
CA THR A 667 9.17 -23.93 -13.92
C THR A 667 9.71 -24.22 -15.32
N SER A 668 10.86 -23.64 -15.68
CA SER A 668 11.57 -23.95 -16.94
C SER A 668 11.99 -25.41 -17.04
N ARG A 669 12.43 -26.02 -15.92
CA ARG A 669 12.75 -27.46 -15.91
C ARG A 669 11.55 -28.32 -16.30
N SER A 670 10.37 -28.01 -15.77
CA SER A 670 9.12 -28.70 -16.10
C SER A 670 8.75 -28.52 -17.58
N TYR A 671 8.90 -27.30 -18.11
CA TYR A 671 8.68 -26.99 -19.52
C TYR A 671 9.63 -27.80 -20.42
N TYR A 672 10.94 -27.77 -20.16
CA TYR A 672 11.92 -28.50 -20.96
C TYR A 672 11.72 -30.02 -20.90
N LYS A 673 11.24 -30.57 -19.77
CA LYS A 673 10.89 -31.99 -19.68
C LYS A 673 9.72 -32.36 -20.58
N ILE A 674 8.72 -31.49 -20.72
CA ILE A 674 7.55 -31.73 -21.60
C ILE A 674 7.96 -31.67 -23.07
N VAL A 675 8.77 -30.69 -23.44
CA VAL A 675 9.20 -30.46 -24.83
C VAL A 675 10.34 -31.44 -25.21
N GLY A 676 11.24 -31.74 -24.29
CA GLY A 676 12.48 -32.50 -24.55
C GLY A 676 12.35 -34.03 -24.57
N ASN A 677 11.18 -34.61 -24.18
CA ASN A 677 10.98 -36.07 -24.24
C ASN A 677 10.88 -36.64 -25.67
N GLN A 678 11.13 -35.84 -26.71
CA GLN A 678 11.24 -36.26 -28.09
C GLN A 678 12.46 -35.64 -28.82
N VAL A 679 13.31 -34.87 -28.12
CA VAL A 679 14.51 -34.24 -28.70
C VAL A 679 15.78 -34.87 -28.08
#